data_680130064ed803bbf271387bc97ac200
#
_entry.id   680130064ed803bbf271387bc97ac200
#
_cell.length_a   1.000
_cell.length_b   1.000
_cell.length_c   1.000
_cell.angle_alpha   90.00
_cell.angle_beta   90.00
_cell.angle_gamma   90.00
#
_symmetry.space_group_name_H-M   'P 1'
#
loop_
_entity.id
_entity.type
_entity.pdbx_description
1 polymer ?
#
loop_
_entity_poly.entity_id
_entity_poly.type
_entity_poly.pdbx_seq_one_letter_code
_entity_poly.pdbx_strand_id
1 'polypeptide(L)'
;MIARKKLIEVALPLDAINKASAREKSIRHGHPSTLHLWWARRPLAAARAVIFAQMVDDPSSCPDLFPTEKAQEKERQRLFKIIEELVLWENTTNEAVLERARAEIWQSWRRACAENVDHPRAKELFDRYKLPAFHDPFAGGGALPLEAQRLGLEAYASDLNPVAVLINKAMIEIPPKFTGRPPVNPESRKDKDLFKKEWRGAQGLAEDVRYYGQWMRDEAEKRIGHFYPKIEVTADMAKDRPDLKPLVGHKLTVIAWLWARTVKSPNPAFANVDVPLVSTFMLSTKPGKEAYIEPVIEPGSAAILAASPAGWTPAVPGYRFTVKVGKPKDPDAAKRGTKSGSSGSSFLCLMSGTPMPFEYLRPEAKGGRMGARLMAIVTEGDRGRVYLSSTPEMEAIAQEAQPVDAPETDLPKKALGFRVQEYGMTRWRDLFTPRQLVALTTFSDLVKEARERVKSDALVAGPPDDGKPLDVGGTGATAYADAVAVYLGCAVSRMVNYSATLCVWSSHAKDELAKQVFMRQALAMTWDFAETNPFSSAGGTLDVNISYLVKAVVGLPSFGHGRATQEDARQVAVSSRIVSTDPPYYDNIGYADLSDFFYVWLRRALKPVFPHLFATLAVPKAEELVAAPSRHGGKQQAEAFFMGGMTQAMHGLAEQAHPAFPVTIYYAFKQSETQSEVGTSSTGWETFLDAVIQAGFSVDGTWPMRTESIANLKKNVSALASSIILVCRTRAVSAPTATRREFITALKAELPMALAHLQRGNIAPVDLAQAAIGPGMAVYTRYARVLDAEGKALSVRDALALINQTLDEALAEQEGDFDADSRWALAWFEQSGFADGEFGVADVLARAKNTSVAGMVDAGILASSRGKVRLLRPDELPADWDPATDPRLTAWEMVHHLIRSLEAGGEAAAAALAAKLGSKAEIARELAYRLYTLCERKKRAQEALSYNGLVQSWPEITRLALEGGKPKAEQGALFGEAGE
;
A
#
# COMPACT_ATOMS: atom_id res chain seq x y z
N MET A 1 10.36 39.37 -0.51
CA MET A 1 10.51 38.18 -1.35
C MET A 1 9.28 38.03 -2.24
N ILE A 2 9.46 37.76 -3.53
CA ILE A 2 8.36 37.41 -4.44
C ILE A 2 8.28 35.89 -4.52
N ALA A 3 7.14 35.33 -4.06
CA ALA A 3 6.87 33.89 -4.16
C ALA A 3 5.62 33.70 -5.05
N ARG A 4 5.80 33.13 -6.23
CA ARG A 4 4.72 32.82 -7.15
C ARG A 4 3.96 31.59 -6.68
N LYS A 5 2.64 31.54 -6.95
CA LYS A 5 1.86 30.31 -6.71
C LYS A 5 2.37 29.21 -7.63
N LYS A 6 2.53 28.03 -7.08
CA LYS A 6 2.90 26.81 -7.80
C LYS A 6 1.65 26.09 -8.29
N LEU A 7 1.82 25.25 -9.31
CA LEU A 7 0.71 24.53 -9.93
C LEU A 7 -0.09 23.73 -8.88
N ILE A 8 0.59 23.12 -7.90
CA ILE A 8 -0.04 22.36 -6.81
C ILE A 8 -0.93 23.20 -5.88
N GLU A 9 -0.76 24.51 -5.86
CA GLU A 9 -1.60 25.42 -5.05
C GLU A 9 -2.89 25.81 -5.79
N VAL A 10 -3.03 25.45 -7.08
CA VAL A 10 -4.15 25.86 -7.91
C VAL A 10 -4.90 24.67 -8.49
N ALA A 11 -4.24 23.76 -9.20
CA ALA A 11 -4.91 22.65 -9.86
C ALA A 11 -3.97 21.47 -10.17
N LEU A 12 -4.52 20.25 -10.21
CA LEU A 12 -3.85 19.01 -10.57
C LEU A 12 -4.74 18.13 -11.45
N PRO A 13 -4.20 17.37 -12.43
CA PRO A 13 -4.94 16.39 -13.20
C PRO A 13 -5.12 15.10 -12.39
N LEU A 14 -5.98 15.14 -11.36
CA LEU A 14 -6.12 14.09 -10.32
C LEU A 14 -6.52 12.75 -10.89
N ASP A 15 -7.37 12.70 -11.91
CA ASP A 15 -7.83 11.46 -12.51
C ASP A 15 -6.66 10.67 -13.11
N ALA A 16 -5.83 11.30 -13.93
CA ALA A 16 -4.65 10.69 -14.52
C ALA A 16 -3.66 10.19 -13.44
N ILE A 17 -3.41 11.01 -12.41
CA ILE A 17 -2.51 10.67 -11.29
C ILE A 17 -3.05 9.46 -10.52
N ASN A 18 -4.34 9.44 -10.21
CA ASN A 18 -4.99 8.38 -9.45
C ASN A 18 -5.06 7.06 -10.25
N LYS A 19 -5.35 7.13 -11.55
CA LYS A 19 -5.35 5.97 -12.47
C LYS A 19 -3.95 5.33 -12.58
N ALA A 20 -2.93 6.15 -12.78
CA ALA A 20 -1.54 5.69 -12.82
C ALA A 20 -1.09 5.09 -11.47
N SER A 21 -1.44 5.73 -10.36
CA SER A 21 -1.14 5.24 -9.01
C SER A 21 -1.81 3.91 -8.68
N ALA A 22 -3.05 3.71 -9.13
CA ALA A 22 -3.76 2.44 -8.98
C ALA A 22 -3.13 1.31 -9.81
N ARG A 23 -2.76 1.59 -11.07
CA ARG A 23 -2.07 0.64 -11.95
C ARG A 23 -0.70 0.22 -11.41
N GLU A 24 0.07 1.16 -10.88
CA GLU A 24 1.40 0.92 -10.32
C GLU A 24 1.41 -0.19 -9.26
N LYS A 25 0.35 -0.32 -8.45
CA LYS A 25 0.24 -1.36 -7.41
C LYS A 25 0.22 -2.78 -7.95
N SER A 26 -0.14 -2.98 -9.21
CA SER A 26 -0.11 -4.29 -9.87
C SER A 26 1.27 -4.67 -10.38
N ILE A 27 2.20 -3.72 -10.50
CA ILE A 27 3.53 -3.92 -11.07
C ILE A 27 4.43 -4.66 -10.08
N ARG A 28 4.96 -5.81 -10.53
CA ARG A 28 5.81 -6.69 -9.72
C ARG A 28 7.27 -6.70 -10.17
N HIS A 29 7.55 -6.45 -11.44
CA HIS A 29 8.90 -6.51 -12.01
C HIS A 29 9.49 -5.13 -12.20
N GLY A 30 10.72 -4.92 -11.71
CA GLY A 30 11.44 -3.65 -11.84
C GLY A 30 10.96 -2.53 -10.92
N HIS A 31 9.90 -2.75 -10.15
CA HIS A 31 9.41 -1.74 -9.22
C HIS A 31 10.34 -1.62 -7.99
N PRO A 32 10.73 -0.40 -7.55
CA PRO A 32 11.62 -0.19 -6.39
C PRO A 32 11.14 -0.85 -5.10
N SER A 33 9.83 -1.10 -4.93
CA SER A 33 9.30 -1.86 -3.80
C SER A 33 9.82 -3.30 -3.72
N THR A 34 10.43 -3.80 -4.79
CA THR A 34 11.03 -5.12 -4.81
C THR A 34 12.45 -5.15 -4.24
N LEU A 35 13.05 -4.01 -3.88
CA LEU A 35 14.29 -3.96 -3.12
C LEU A 35 14.11 -4.48 -1.70
N HIS A 36 13.12 -3.97 -1.00
CA HIS A 36 12.79 -4.41 0.36
C HIS A 36 11.33 -4.06 0.68
N LEU A 37 10.70 -4.80 1.61
CA LEU A 37 9.36 -4.47 2.09
C LEU A 37 9.39 -3.19 2.93
N TRP A 38 8.44 -2.29 2.65
CA TRP A 38 8.02 -1.21 3.52
C TRP A 38 6.49 -1.12 3.50
N TRP A 39 5.85 -1.04 4.66
CA TRP A 39 4.39 -1.24 4.81
C TRP A 39 3.54 -0.08 4.31
N ALA A 40 4.09 1.15 4.36
CA ALA A 40 3.43 2.36 3.89
C ALA A 40 4.29 3.01 2.80
N ARG A 41 4.06 2.60 1.56
CA ARG A 41 4.78 3.14 0.41
C ARG A 41 3.84 3.95 -0.47
N ARG A 42 4.21 5.20 -0.73
CA ARG A 42 3.48 6.05 -1.66
C ARG A 42 3.66 5.56 -3.09
N PRO A 43 2.62 5.66 -3.96
CA PRO A 43 2.81 5.47 -5.39
C PRO A 43 3.83 6.46 -5.94
N LEU A 44 4.76 5.96 -6.74
CA LEU A 44 5.79 6.79 -7.38
C LEU A 44 5.18 7.79 -8.36
N ALA A 45 4.11 7.38 -9.05
CA ALA A 45 3.35 8.25 -9.95
C ALA A 45 2.82 9.49 -9.22
N ALA A 46 2.18 9.32 -8.05
CA ALA A 46 1.71 10.43 -7.22
C ALA A 46 2.86 11.30 -6.71
N ALA A 47 3.95 10.69 -6.22
CA ALA A 47 5.13 11.41 -5.75
C ALA A 47 5.72 12.31 -6.84
N ARG A 48 5.86 11.77 -8.06
CA ARG A 48 6.42 12.47 -9.23
C ARG A 48 5.57 13.65 -9.66
N ALA A 49 4.24 13.44 -9.74
CA ALA A 49 3.30 14.50 -10.08
C ALA A 49 3.30 15.65 -9.06
N VAL A 50 3.30 15.31 -7.78
CA VAL A 50 3.27 16.28 -6.68
C VAL A 50 4.55 17.12 -6.65
N ILE A 51 5.72 16.49 -6.73
CA ILE A 51 7.00 17.20 -6.72
C ILE A 51 7.12 18.11 -7.96
N PHE A 52 6.73 17.62 -9.15
CA PHE A 52 6.68 18.45 -10.35
C PHE A 52 5.77 19.68 -10.14
N ALA A 53 4.55 19.47 -9.68
CA ALA A 53 3.59 20.55 -9.48
C ALA A 53 3.96 21.50 -8.32
N GLN A 54 4.73 21.02 -7.33
CA GLN A 54 5.30 21.84 -6.25
C GLN A 54 6.39 22.77 -6.75
N MET A 55 7.08 22.39 -7.84
CA MET A 55 8.21 23.16 -8.38
C MET A 55 7.83 24.13 -9.49
N VAL A 56 6.81 23.83 -10.28
CA VAL A 56 6.42 24.58 -11.48
C VAL A 56 5.40 25.66 -11.13
N ASP A 57 5.60 26.87 -11.68
CA ASP A 57 4.70 27.99 -11.46
C ASP A 57 3.34 27.76 -12.12
N ASP A 58 2.26 28.13 -11.44
CA ASP A 58 0.94 28.19 -12.08
C ASP A 58 0.84 29.39 -13.02
N PRO A 59 0.26 29.25 -14.23
CA PRO A 59 0.11 30.31 -15.19
C PRO A 59 -0.63 31.56 -14.65
N SER A 60 -1.54 31.39 -13.67
CA SER A 60 -2.25 32.51 -13.05
C SER A 60 -1.34 33.44 -12.24
N SER A 61 -0.20 32.92 -11.78
CA SER A 61 0.82 33.71 -11.10
C SER A 61 1.81 34.40 -12.03
N CYS A 62 1.65 34.20 -13.34
CA CYS A 62 2.48 34.80 -14.41
C CYS A 62 1.65 35.66 -15.39
N PRO A 63 0.94 36.71 -14.92
CA PRO A 63 0.06 37.50 -15.78
C PRO A 63 0.80 38.25 -16.88
N ASP A 64 2.09 38.50 -16.70
CA ASP A 64 3.01 39.06 -17.70
C ASP A 64 3.16 38.14 -18.93
N LEU A 65 3.11 36.83 -18.74
CA LEU A 65 3.20 35.84 -19.82
C LEU A 65 1.80 35.37 -20.31
N PHE A 66 0.85 35.29 -19.38
CA PHE A 66 -0.50 34.76 -19.61
C PHE A 66 -1.55 35.75 -19.10
N PRO A 67 -1.82 36.83 -19.88
CA PRO A 67 -2.62 37.96 -19.40
C PRO A 67 -4.13 37.70 -19.33
N THR A 68 -4.62 36.62 -19.88
CA THR A 68 -6.04 36.24 -19.84
C THR A 68 -6.27 34.86 -19.24
N GLU A 69 -7.41 34.66 -18.58
CA GLU A 69 -7.80 33.36 -18.03
C GLU A 69 -7.74 32.23 -19.06
N LYS A 70 -8.16 32.52 -20.30
CA LYS A 70 -8.09 31.55 -21.40
C LYS A 70 -6.64 31.18 -21.74
N ALA A 71 -5.70 32.11 -21.70
CA ALA A 71 -4.29 31.85 -21.93
C ALA A 71 -3.69 31.05 -20.78
N GLN A 72 -4.06 31.38 -19.55
CA GLN A 72 -3.65 30.65 -18.33
C GLN A 72 -4.17 29.22 -18.37
N GLU A 73 -5.43 29.00 -18.71
CA GLU A 73 -5.99 27.68 -18.81
C GLU A 73 -5.36 26.84 -19.93
N LYS A 74 -5.11 27.41 -21.09
CA LYS A 74 -4.41 26.75 -22.21
C LYS A 74 -3.02 26.26 -21.78
N GLU A 75 -2.28 27.10 -21.05
CA GLU A 75 -0.95 26.75 -20.57
C GLU A 75 -1.04 25.70 -19.45
N ARG A 76 -2.00 25.80 -18.53
CA ARG A 76 -2.23 24.79 -17.49
C ARG A 76 -2.53 23.42 -18.11
N GLN A 77 -3.33 23.37 -19.15
CA GLN A 77 -3.60 22.12 -19.88
C GLN A 77 -2.34 21.55 -20.56
N ARG A 78 -1.42 22.41 -21.03
CA ARG A 78 -0.11 21.96 -21.54
C ARG A 78 0.72 21.34 -20.43
N LEU A 79 0.77 21.94 -19.24
CA LEU A 79 1.47 21.40 -18.07
C LEU A 79 0.83 20.09 -17.57
N PHE A 80 -0.49 20.00 -17.62
CA PHE A 80 -1.20 18.75 -17.27
C PHE A 80 -0.82 17.61 -18.21
N LYS A 81 -0.69 17.82 -19.50
CA LYS A 81 -0.21 16.80 -20.44
C LYS A 81 1.18 16.30 -20.08
N ILE A 82 2.08 17.17 -19.60
CA ILE A 82 3.39 16.73 -19.11
C ILE A 82 3.22 15.84 -17.88
N ILE A 83 2.35 16.18 -16.92
CA ILE A 83 2.07 15.34 -15.75
C ILE A 83 1.47 14.00 -16.18
N GLU A 84 0.50 13.98 -17.11
CA GLU A 84 -0.16 12.76 -17.60
C GLU A 84 0.83 11.78 -18.24
N GLU A 85 1.80 12.28 -19.01
CA GLU A 85 2.89 11.46 -19.54
C GLU A 85 3.88 11.05 -18.44
N LEU A 86 4.22 11.96 -17.53
CA LEU A 86 5.19 11.76 -16.47
C LEU A 86 4.76 10.67 -15.48
N VAL A 87 3.46 10.54 -15.18
CA VAL A 87 2.96 9.56 -14.21
C VAL A 87 2.90 8.13 -14.75
N LEU A 88 3.00 7.93 -16.06
CA LEU A 88 2.99 6.60 -16.66
C LEU A 88 4.21 5.78 -16.22
N TRP A 89 3.99 4.54 -15.86
CA TRP A 89 5.06 3.63 -15.44
C TRP A 89 6.13 3.46 -16.53
N GLU A 90 5.72 3.33 -17.77
CA GLU A 90 6.58 3.15 -18.94
C GLU A 90 7.54 4.32 -19.14
N ASN A 91 7.21 5.49 -18.62
CA ASN A 91 8.00 6.71 -18.73
C ASN A 91 8.94 6.95 -17.53
N THR A 92 9.01 6.04 -16.56
CA THR A 92 9.92 6.18 -15.40
C THR A 92 11.40 6.25 -15.78
N THR A 93 11.78 5.73 -16.95
CA THR A 93 13.14 5.74 -17.49
C THR A 93 13.20 6.39 -18.87
N ASN A 94 12.13 7.06 -19.31
CA ASN A 94 12.07 7.73 -20.60
C ASN A 94 12.65 9.14 -20.48
N GLU A 95 13.94 9.30 -20.84
CA GLU A 95 14.64 10.57 -20.68
C GLU A 95 13.99 11.72 -21.48
N ALA A 96 13.36 11.47 -22.61
CA ALA A 96 12.68 12.53 -23.37
C ALA A 96 11.49 13.14 -22.60
N VAL A 97 10.76 12.32 -21.85
CA VAL A 97 9.66 12.80 -20.98
C VAL A 97 10.21 13.49 -19.74
N LEU A 98 11.23 12.88 -19.11
CA LEU A 98 11.87 13.41 -17.90
C LEU A 98 12.54 14.75 -18.16
N GLU A 99 13.25 14.93 -19.29
CA GLU A 99 13.91 16.19 -19.64
C GLU A 99 12.90 17.31 -19.90
N ARG A 100 11.75 17.00 -20.50
CA ARG A 100 10.68 18.03 -20.64
C ARG A 100 10.20 18.50 -19.26
N ALA A 101 9.98 17.59 -18.33
CA ALA A 101 9.57 17.94 -16.97
C ALA A 101 10.67 18.73 -16.23
N ARG A 102 11.93 18.31 -16.34
CA ARG A 102 13.09 19.03 -15.74
C ARG A 102 13.22 20.43 -16.34
N ALA A 103 13.00 20.60 -17.62
CA ALA A 103 13.06 21.93 -18.27
C ALA A 103 12.03 22.92 -17.69
N GLU A 104 10.79 22.49 -17.43
CA GLU A 104 9.76 23.32 -16.79
C GLU A 104 10.15 23.70 -15.35
N ILE A 105 10.69 22.73 -14.57
CA ILE A 105 11.21 22.99 -13.22
C ILE A 105 12.30 24.07 -13.28
N TRP A 106 13.28 23.90 -14.16
CA TRP A 106 14.37 24.88 -14.33
C TRP A 106 13.88 26.25 -14.81
N GLN A 107 12.88 26.29 -15.68
CA GLN A 107 12.31 27.55 -16.15
C GLN A 107 11.66 28.33 -15.00
N SER A 108 10.84 27.65 -14.19
CA SER A 108 10.20 28.24 -13.00
C SER A 108 11.22 28.69 -11.97
N TRP A 109 12.26 27.89 -11.76
CA TRP A 109 13.34 28.24 -10.81
C TRP A 109 14.13 29.47 -11.26
N ARG A 110 14.54 29.53 -12.52
CA ARG A 110 15.27 30.70 -13.07
C ARG A 110 14.47 31.98 -12.99
N ARG A 111 13.14 31.89 -13.13
CA ARG A 111 12.22 33.03 -12.96
C ARG A 111 12.20 33.46 -11.49
N ALA A 112 12.04 32.54 -10.56
CA ALA A 112 12.08 32.85 -9.13
C ALA A 112 13.41 33.51 -8.71
N CYS A 113 14.54 33.07 -9.28
CA CYS A 113 15.85 33.68 -9.04
C CYS A 113 15.93 35.12 -9.59
N ALA A 114 15.41 35.35 -10.82
CA ALA A 114 15.44 36.67 -11.43
C ALA A 114 14.59 37.70 -10.67
N GLU A 115 13.46 37.30 -10.10
CA GLU A 115 12.55 38.15 -9.34
C GLU A 115 13.03 38.44 -7.92
N ASN A 116 13.97 37.68 -7.39
CA ASN A 116 14.47 37.80 -6.03
C ASN A 116 15.98 38.19 -5.98
N VAL A 117 16.51 38.80 -7.03
CA VAL A 117 17.92 39.23 -7.12
C VAL A 117 18.31 40.23 -6.01
N ASP A 118 17.36 41.07 -5.60
CA ASP A 118 17.56 42.07 -4.54
C ASP A 118 17.24 41.55 -3.13
N HIS A 119 16.90 40.29 -3.00
CA HIS A 119 16.62 39.70 -1.68
C HIS A 119 17.89 39.68 -0.81
N PRO A 120 17.84 40.06 0.50
CA PRO A 120 19.01 40.11 1.37
C PRO A 120 19.84 38.84 1.42
N ARG A 121 19.16 37.68 1.25
CA ARG A 121 19.79 36.32 1.21
C ARG A 121 19.81 35.75 -0.21
N ALA A 122 19.83 36.58 -1.26
CA ALA A 122 19.73 36.10 -2.65
C ALA A 122 20.85 35.10 -2.99
N LYS A 123 22.07 35.36 -2.57
CA LYS A 123 23.23 34.48 -2.84
C LYS A 123 23.09 33.11 -2.20
N GLU A 124 22.37 32.99 -1.10
CA GLU A 124 22.16 31.74 -0.39
C GLU A 124 20.93 30.98 -0.93
N LEU A 125 19.84 31.69 -1.20
CA LEU A 125 18.54 31.11 -1.50
C LEU A 125 18.26 30.95 -3.00
N PHE A 126 18.82 31.81 -3.86
CA PHE A 126 18.41 31.95 -5.26
C PHE A 126 19.58 31.80 -6.24
N ASP A 127 20.31 30.66 -6.14
CA ASP A 127 21.34 30.29 -7.11
C ASP A 127 20.67 29.80 -8.42
N ARG A 128 20.76 30.62 -9.49
CA ARG A 128 20.19 30.30 -10.80
C ARG A 128 20.79 29.09 -11.51
N TYR A 129 21.92 28.59 -11.04
CA TYR A 129 22.66 27.46 -11.60
C TYR A 129 22.48 26.17 -10.80
N LYS A 130 21.82 26.25 -9.64
CA LYS A 130 21.59 25.12 -8.77
C LYS A 130 20.17 25.10 -8.24
N LEU A 131 19.46 23.98 -8.44
CA LEU A 131 18.13 23.80 -7.82
C LEU A 131 18.27 23.66 -6.31
N PRO A 132 17.32 24.16 -5.53
CA PRO A 132 17.25 23.85 -4.10
C PRO A 132 17.15 22.35 -3.88
N ALA A 133 17.83 21.85 -2.87
CA ALA A 133 17.80 20.44 -2.58
C ALA A 133 16.45 20.01 -1.95
N PHE A 134 16.08 18.80 -2.22
CA PHE A 134 14.87 18.15 -1.69
C PHE A 134 15.16 17.46 -0.36
N HIS A 135 14.19 17.45 0.57
CA HIS A 135 14.28 16.68 1.80
C HIS A 135 12.95 16.07 2.20
N ASP A 136 13.00 14.79 2.60
CA ASP A 136 11.93 14.06 3.26
C ASP A 136 12.44 13.54 4.61
N PRO A 137 11.98 14.11 5.76
CA PRO A 137 12.43 13.70 7.10
C PRO A 137 11.66 12.48 7.65
N PHE A 138 10.68 11.96 6.93
CA PHE A 138 9.96 10.73 7.21
C PHE A 138 9.98 9.81 5.99
N ALA A 139 11.17 9.58 5.44
CA ALA A 139 11.37 9.01 4.12
C ALA A 139 10.81 7.59 3.93
N GLY A 140 10.69 6.80 5.00
CA GLY A 140 10.09 5.47 4.99
C GLY A 140 10.57 4.61 3.82
N GLY A 141 9.65 4.22 2.94
CA GLY A 141 9.93 3.43 1.74
C GLY A 141 10.61 4.18 0.60
N GLY A 142 10.93 5.47 0.75
CA GLY A 142 11.76 6.26 -0.15
C GLY A 142 11.12 6.70 -1.46
N ALA A 143 9.81 6.72 -1.57
CA ALA A 143 9.13 7.10 -2.82
C ALA A 143 9.37 8.56 -3.20
N LEU A 144 9.29 9.48 -2.24
CA LEU A 144 9.45 10.92 -2.47
C LEU A 144 10.90 11.28 -2.83
N PRO A 145 11.93 10.88 -2.05
CA PRO A 145 13.32 11.17 -2.38
C PRO A 145 13.75 10.58 -3.73
N LEU A 146 13.27 9.36 -4.06
CA LEU A 146 13.56 8.72 -5.33
C LEU A 146 13.02 9.52 -6.52
N GLU A 147 11.79 9.98 -6.45
CA GLU A 147 11.19 10.74 -7.55
C GLU A 147 11.70 12.18 -7.62
N ALA A 148 12.10 12.77 -6.50
CA ALA A 148 12.82 14.04 -6.48
C ALA A 148 14.15 13.94 -7.23
N GLN A 149 14.94 12.89 -6.98
CA GLN A 149 16.18 12.63 -7.70
C GLN A 149 15.92 12.38 -9.20
N ARG A 150 14.86 11.63 -9.54
CA ARG A 150 14.47 11.39 -10.93
C ARG A 150 14.13 12.69 -11.68
N LEU A 151 13.56 13.67 -10.98
CA LEU A 151 13.27 15.01 -11.51
C LEU A 151 14.48 15.96 -11.47
N GLY A 152 15.68 15.47 -11.10
CA GLY A 152 16.95 16.23 -11.17
C GLY A 152 17.28 17.01 -9.91
N LEU A 153 16.60 16.79 -8.78
CA LEU A 153 16.90 17.43 -7.50
C LEU A 153 17.98 16.64 -6.74
N GLU A 154 18.82 17.32 -5.98
CA GLU A 154 19.59 16.68 -4.92
C GLU A 154 18.61 16.16 -3.87
N ALA A 155 18.61 14.85 -3.60
CA ALA A 155 17.63 14.20 -2.73
C ALA A 155 18.23 13.81 -1.39
N TYR A 156 17.66 14.34 -0.32
CA TYR A 156 17.99 13.98 1.05
C TYR A 156 16.82 13.24 1.67
N ALA A 157 17.10 12.11 2.28
CA ALA A 157 16.15 11.28 2.99
C ALA A 157 16.62 11.10 4.42
N SER A 158 15.78 11.35 5.41
CA SER A 158 16.06 10.93 6.78
C SER A 158 14.89 10.16 7.37
N ASP A 159 15.20 9.27 8.28
CA ASP A 159 14.21 8.46 9.00
C ASP A 159 14.82 7.98 10.32
N LEU A 160 14.00 7.83 11.34
CA LEU A 160 14.44 7.23 12.61
C LEU A 160 14.72 5.73 12.46
N ASN A 161 14.02 5.06 11.53
CA ASN A 161 14.08 3.62 11.35
C ASN A 161 15.26 3.21 10.45
N PRO A 162 16.23 2.43 10.96
CA PRO A 162 17.41 2.04 10.19
C PRO A 162 17.09 1.19 8.95
N VAL A 163 15.95 0.47 8.93
CA VAL A 163 15.52 -0.29 7.75
C VAL A 163 15.07 0.66 6.64
N ALA A 164 14.35 1.73 6.97
CA ALA A 164 13.97 2.78 6.03
C ALA A 164 15.21 3.49 5.47
N VAL A 165 16.16 3.84 6.33
CA VAL A 165 17.43 4.45 5.93
C VAL A 165 18.20 3.56 4.94
N LEU A 166 18.30 2.25 5.22
CA LEU A 166 18.95 1.29 4.33
C LEU A 166 18.26 1.23 2.95
N ILE A 167 16.92 1.20 2.93
CA ILE A 167 16.14 1.22 1.69
C ILE A 167 16.46 2.48 0.86
N ASN A 168 16.50 3.64 1.51
CA ASN A 168 16.84 4.90 0.85
C ASN A 168 18.28 4.93 0.35
N LYS A 169 19.26 4.46 1.14
CA LYS A 169 20.65 4.31 0.68
C LYS A 169 20.74 3.45 -0.58
N ALA A 170 20.03 2.32 -0.61
CA ALA A 170 20.00 1.43 -1.77
C ALA A 170 19.33 2.07 -3.01
N MET A 171 18.41 3.03 -2.83
CA MET A 171 17.69 3.63 -3.95
C MET A 171 18.33 4.91 -4.50
N ILE A 172 18.75 5.83 -3.63
CA ILE A 172 19.17 7.18 -4.05
C ILE A 172 20.65 7.46 -3.86
N GLU A 173 21.34 6.73 -2.96
CA GLU A 173 22.74 7.02 -2.62
C GLU A 173 23.73 6.12 -3.40
N ILE A 174 23.47 4.82 -3.47
CA ILE A 174 24.37 3.83 -4.07
C ILE A 174 24.42 3.92 -5.60
N PRO A 175 23.28 3.91 -6.35
CA PRO A 175 23.31 3.84 -7.80
C PRO A 175 24.10 4.99 -8.48
N PRO A 176 23.97 6.26 -8.06
CA PRO A 176 24.75 7.34 -8.65
C PRO A 176 26.27 7.24 -8.44
N LYS A 177 26.70 6.65 -7.30
CA LYS A 177 28.14 6.50 -7.00
C LYS A 177 28.85 5.53 -7.94
N PHE A 178 28.13 4.56 -8.50
CA PHE A 178 28.71 3.49 -9.31
C PHE A 178 28.14 3.45 -10.73
N THR A 179 27.59 4.56 -11.20
CA THR A 179 27.02 4.68 -12.54
C THR A 179 28.06 4.42 -13.63
N GLY A 180 27.68 3.71 -14.68
CA GLY A 180 28.49 3.48 -15.86
C GLY A 180 29.69 2.53 -15.62
N ARG A 181 29.87 1.98 -14.42
CA ARG A 181 30.95 1.05 -14.13
C ARG A 181 30.65 -0.34 -14.69
N PRO A 182 31.64 -0.98 -15.34
CA PRO A 182 31.52 -2.38 -15.72
C PRO A 182 31.47 -3.29 -14.48
N PRO A 183 30.87 -4.47 -14.56
CA PRO A 183 30.89 -5.45 -13.48
C PRO A 183 32.31 -5.95 -13.19
N VAL A 184 32.60 -6.28 -11.94
CA VAL A 184 33.93 -6.73 -11.49
C VAL A 184 34.05 -8.24 -11.42
N ASN A 185 32.95 -8.99 -11.59
CA ASN A 185 32.94 -10.44 -11.47
C ASN A 185 33.81 -11.13 -12.55
N PRO A 186 34.43 -12.28 -12.24
CA PRO A 186 35.34 -12.96 -13.16
C PRO A 186 34.72 -13.44 -14.46
N GLU A 187 33.42 -13.79 -14.46
CA GLU A 187 32.70 -14.28 -15.64
C GLU A 187 32.55 -13.15 -16.66
N SER A 188 32.02 -12.00 -16.25
CA SER A 188 31.87 -10.82 -17.11
C SER A 188 33.21 -10.31 -17.68
N ARG A 189 34.31 -10.46 -16.92
CA ARG A 189 35.65 -10.08 -17.40
C ARG A 189 36.23 -11.03 -18.48
N LYS A 190 35.83 -12.30 -18.52
CA LYS A 190 36.28 -13.27 -19.53
C LYS A 190 35.55 -13.12 -20.86
N ASP A 191 34.32 -12.56 -20.83
CA ASP A 191 33.52 -12.39 -22.03
C ASP A 191 33.94 -11.13 -22.79
N LYS A 192 34.63 -11.33 -23.94
CA LYS A 192 35.15 -10.25 -24.80
C LYS A 192 34.05 -9.39 -25.42
N ASP A 193 32.84 -9.91 -25.58
CA ASP A 193 31.70 -9.18 -26.12
C ASP A 193 31.05 -8.31 -25.04
N LEU A 194 31.06 -8.78 -23.78
CA LEU A 194 30.65 -7.96 -22.63
C LEU A 194 31.63 -6.81 -22.34
N PHE A 195 32.91 -6.95 -22.65
CA PHE A 195 33.89 -5.87 -22.55
C PHE A 195 33.64 -4.71 -23.52
N LYS A 196 32.98 -4.98 -24.65
CA LYS A 196 32.59 -3.95 -25.63
C LYS A 196 31.23 -3.33 -25.34
N LYS A 197 30.50 -3.88 -24.37
CA LYS A 197 29.17 -3.42 -24.01
C LYS A 197 29.29 -2.10 -23.24
N GLU A 198 28.54 -1.09 -23.67
CA GLU A 198 28.35 0.14 -22.92
C GLU A 198 27.47 -0.14 -21.70
N TRP A 199 28.03 -0.04 -20.49
CA TRP A 199 27.30 -0.21 -19.24
C TRP A 199 26.64 1.11 -18.85
N ARG A 200 25.32 1.19 -18.96
CA ARG A 200 24.56 2.40 -18.63
C ARG A 200 24.01 2.33 -17.22
N GLY A 201 24.03 3.49 -16.54
CA GLY A 201 23.46 3.58 -15.19
C GLY A 201 24.06 2.56 -14.23
N ALA A 202 23.23 1.85 -13.49
CA ALA A 202 23.61 0.85 -12.50
C ALA A 202 23.66 -0.59 -13.04
N GLN A 203 23.72 -0.79 -14.37
CA GLN A 203 23.69 -2.12 -14.99
C GLN A 203 24.85 -3.03 -14.55
N GLY A 204 26.07 -2.50 -14.43
CA GLY A 204 27.23 -3.29 -13.99
C GLY A 204 27.09 -3.73 -12.54
N LEU A 205 26.62 -2.83 -11.67
CA LEU A 205 26.33 -3.14 -10.27
C LEU A 205 25.23 -4.22 -10.16
N ALA A 206 24.18 -4.13 -10.97
CA ALA A 206 23.08 -5.10 -11.00
C ALA A 206 23.58 -6.48 -11.46
N GLU A 207 24.52 -6.53 -12.42
CA GLU A 207 25.12 -7.78 -12.91
C GLU A 207 26.00 -8.44 -11.83
N ASP A 208 26.75 -7.66 -11.06
CA ASP A 208 27.51 -8.19 -9.94
C ASP A 208 26.61 -8.72 -8.83
N VAL A 209 25.52 -8.02 -8.51
CA VAL A 209 24.51 -8.52 -7.55
C VAL A 209 23.93 -9.86 -8.02
N ARG A 210 23.66 -10.04 -9.33
CA ARG A 210 23.20 -11.30 -9.92
C ARG A 210 24.27 -12.40 -9.73
N TYR A 211 25.50 -12.13 -10.14
CA TYR A 211 26.59 -13.10 -10.11
C TYR A 211 26.91 -13.58 -8.69
N TYR A 212 27.16 -12.65 -7.77
CA TYR A 212 27.50 -13.00 -6.39
C TYR A 212 26.30 -13.57 -5.62
N GLY A 213 25.09 -13.21 -5.98
CA GLY A 213 23.90 -13.85 -5.46
C GLY A 213 23.78 -15.31 -5.86
N GLN A 214 24.06 -15.62 -7.13
CA GLN A 214 24.12 -17.01 -7.59
C GLN A 214 25.23 -17.78 -6.86
N TRP A 215 26.41 -17.19 -6.71
CA TRP A 215 27.48 -17.79 -5.92
C TRP A 215 27.05 -18.08 -4.47
N MET A 216 26.38 -17.15 -3.83
CA MET A 216 25.85 -17.35 -2.46
C MET A 216 24.89 -18.54 -2.40
N ARG A 217 23.99 -18.65 -3.37
CA ARG A 217 23.03 -19.75 -3.45
C ARG A 217 23.74 -21.10 -3.59
N ASP A 218 24.71 -21.21 -4.52
CA ASP A 218 25.45 -22.43 -4.77
C ASP A 218 26.33 -22.83 -3.58
N GLU A 219 26.92 -21.87 -2.90
CA GLU A 219 27.73 -22.10 -1.70
C GLU A 219 26.86 -22.53 -0.50
N ALA A 220 25.67 -21.92 -0.35
CA ALA A 220 24.71 -22.35 0.65
C ALA A 220 24.23 -23.79 0.39
N GLU A 221 23.94 -24.15 -0.86
CA GLU A 221 23.50 -25.50 -1.21
C GLU A 221 24.57 -26.56 -0.86
N LYS A 222 25.87 -26.25 -1.07
CA LYS A 222 26.96 -27.12 -0.63
C LYS A 222 26.99 -27.31 0.90
N ARG A 223 26.76 -26.26 1.67
CA ARG A 223 26.84 -26.28 3.14
C ARG A 223 25.64 -26.92 3.81
N ILE A 224 24.44 -26.58 3.36
CA ILE A 224 23.18 -26.92 4.02
C ILE A 224 22.16 -27.66 3.15
N GLY A 225 22.49 -27.98 1.90
CA GLY A 225 21.57 -28.66 0.96
C GLY A 225 21.11 -30.04 1.44
N HIS A 226 21.91 -30.72 2.31
CA HIS A 226 21.53 -32.00 2.91
C HIS A 226 20.26 -31.90 3.79
N PHE A 227 19.92 -30.73 4.33
CA PHE A 227 18.66 -30.52 5.06
C PHE A 227 17.46 -30.35 4.14
N TYR A 228 17.66 -30.24 2.82
CA TYR A 228 16.64 -29.97 1.80
C TYR A 228 16.65 -31.03 0.69
N PRO A 229 16.53 -32.34 1.03
CA PRO A 229 16.68 -33.41 0.06
C PRO A 229 15.58 -33.38 -1.00
N LYS A 230 15.92 -33.83 -2.20
CA LYS A 230 14.92 -34.17 -3.22
C LYS A 230 14.21 -35.45 -2.83
N ILE A 231 12.94 -35.59 -3.21
CA ILE A 231 12.12 -36.75 -2.90
C ILE A 231 12.06 -37.66 -4.12
N GLU A 232 12.50 -38.90 -3.97
CA GLU A 232 12.34 -39.93 -5.00
C GLU A 232 10.92 -40.52 -4.91
N VAL A 233 10.21 -40.51 -6.01
CA VAL A 233 8.88 -41.09 -6.10
C VAL A 233 9.00 -42.62 -6.20
N THR A 234 8.59 -43.34 -5.18
CA THR A 234 8.65 -44.78 -5.15
C THR A 234 7.42 -45.43 -5.76
N ALA A 235 7.56 -46.71 -6.16
CA ALA A 235 6.43 -47.50 -6.64
C ALA A 235 5.33 -47.65 -5.60
N ASP A 236 5.68 -47.68 -4.30
CA ASP A 236 4.73 -47.73 -3.19
C ASP A 236 3.89 -46.44 -3.09
N MET A 237 4.49 -45.27 -3.26
CA MET A 237 3.77 -44.00 -3.33
C MET A 237 2.75 -43.97 -4.48
N ALA A 238 3.04 -44.68 -5.56
CA ALA A 238 2.20 -44.68 -6.77
C ALA A 238 1.07 -45.73 -6.75
N LYS A 239 1.00 -46.63 -5.73
CA LYS A 239 -0.01 -47.71 -5.67
C LYS A 239 -1.44 -47.17 -5.72
N ASP A 240 -1.75 -46.19 -4.86
CA ASP A 240 -3.08 -45.56 -4.76
C ASP A 240 -3.12 -44.17 -5.40
N ARG A 241 -2.09 -43.79 -6.16
CA ARG A 241 -1.89 -42.46 -6.74
C ARG A 241 -1.52 -42.61 -8.22
N PRO A 242 -2.51 -42.79 -9.12
CA PRO A 242 -2.26 -42.94 -10.56
C PRO A 242 -1.48 -41.78 -11.19
N ASP A 243 -1.62 -40.57 -10.64
CA ASP A 243 -0.90 -39.35 -11.03
C ASP A 243 0.61 -39.46 -10.77
N LEU A 244 1.06 -40.28 -9.85
CA LEU A 244 2.48 -40.49 -9.56
C LEU A 244 3.14 -41.58 -10.42
N LYS A 245 2.38 -42.44 -11.11
CA LYS A 245 2.93 -43.52 -11.94
C LYS A 245 3.97 -43.07 -12.95
N PRO A 246 3.76 -41.95 -13.69
CA PRO A 246 4.75 -41.45 -14.65
C PRO A 246 6.02 -40.91 -14.00
N LEU A 247 5.99 -40.63 -12.68
CA LEU A 247 7.07 -40.02 -11.93
C LEU A 247 7.89 -41.03 -11.10
N VAL A 248 7.52 -42.31 -11.13
CA VAL A 248 8.25 -43.34 -10.37
C VAL A 248 9.72 -43.39 -10.79
N GLY A 249 10.64 -43.33 -9.80
CA GLY A 249 12.09 -43.25 -10.00
C GLY A 249 12.62 -41.81 -10.22
N HIS A 250 11.76 -40.82 -10.40
CA HIS A 250 12.17 -39.42 -10.54
C HIS A 250 12.43 -38.81 -9.16
N LYS A 251 13.47 -37.97 -9.06
CA LYS A 251 13.79 -37.16 -7.86
C LYS A 251 13.22 -35.75 -8.00
N LEU A 252 12.15 -35.45 -7.29
CA LEU A 252 11.45 -34.19 -7.34
C LEU A 252 12.04 -33.17 -6.34
N THR A 253 12.21 -31.94 -6.78
CA THR A 253 12.61 -30.82 -5.91
C THR A 253 11.44 -30.42 -5.03
N VAL A 254 11.63 -30.36 -3.72
CA VAL A 254 10.61 -29.90 -2.79
C VAL A 254 10.51 -28.38 -2.87
N ILE A 255 9.28 -27.86 -2.94
CA ILE A 255 8.94 -26.44 -2.86
C ILE A 255 8.73 -26.02 -1.41
N ALA A 256 7.93 -26.81 -0.69
CA ALA A 256 7.60 -26.54 0.69
C ALA A 256 7.19 -27.83 1.45
N TRP A 257 7.51 -27.85 2.72
CA TRP A 257 6.97 -28.77 3.70
C TRP A 257 5.82 -28.09 4.45
N LEU A 258 4.66 -28.74 4.51
CA LEU A 258 3.46 -28.18 5.14
C LEU A 258 3.28 -28.79 6.52
N TRP A 259 3.34 -27.97 7.54
CA TRP A 259 3.32 -28.35 8.94
C TRP A 259 2.03 -27.93 9.64
N ALA A 260 1.54 -28.73 10.58
CA ALA A 260 0.53 -28.34 11.55
C ALA A 260 1.16 -28.19 12.95
N ARG A 261 0.83 -27.15 13.68
CA ARG A 261 1.14 -27.08 15.11
C ARG A 261 0.31 -28.11 15.86
N THR A 262 0.86 -28.62 16.95
CA THR A 262 0.20 -29.65 17.75
C THR A 262 0.16 -29.26 19.23
N VAL A 263 -0.84 -29.77 19.94
CA VAL A 263 -0.93 -29.73 21.40
C VAL A 263 -1.37 -31.10 21.90
N LYS A 264 -1.17 -31.39 23.16
CA LYS A 264 -1.71 -32.61 23.75
C LYS A 264 -3.23 -32.64 23.68
N SER A 265 -3.82 -33.83 23.51
CA SER A 265 -5.28 -33.96 23.54
C SER A 265 -5.81 -33.63 24.96
N PRO A 266 -6.89 -32.83 25.05
CA PRO A 266 -7.52 -32.59 26.36
C PRO A 266 -8.31 -33.78 26.88
N ASN A 267 -8.54 -34.79 26.07
CA ASN A 267 -9.23 -35.99 26.47
C ASN A 267 -8.23 -36.95 27.15
N PRO A 268 -8.45 -37.38 28.43
CA PRO A 268 -7.55 -38.25 29.16
C PRO A 268 -7.22 -39.56 28.44
N ALA A 269 -8.15 -40.13 27.67
CA ALA A 269 -7.91 -41.34 26.87
C ALA A 269 -6.86 -41.18 25.79
N PHE A 270 -6.55 -39.93 25.37
CA PHE A 270 -5.61 -39.60 24.31
C PHE A 270 -4.56 -38.55 24.78
N ALA A 271 -4.37 -38.38 26.08
CA ALA A 271 -3.49 -37.35 26.68
C ALA A 271 -2.03 -37.42 26.17
N ASN A 272 -1.58 -38.55 25.71
CA ASN A 272 -0.23 -38.76 25.17
C ASN A 272 -0.13 -38.41 23.68
N VAL A 273 -1.26 -38.16 22.98
CA VAL A 273 -1.27 -37.87 21.55
C VAL A 273 -1.16 -36.37 21.31
N ASP A 274 -0.23 -35.97 20.45
CA ASP A 274 -0.08 -34.61 19.97
C ASP A 274 -1.08 -34.41 18.80
N VAL A 275 -2.17 -33.69 19.05
CA VAL A 275 -3.25 -33.48 18.08
C VAL A 275 -3.04 -32.20 17.25
N PRO A 276 -3.31 -32.24 15.92
CA PRO A 276 -2.98 -31.16 15.03
C PRO A 276 -4.01 -30.04 15.05
N LEU A 277 -3.53 -28.81 14.95
CA LEU A 277 -4.30 -27.58 14.76
C LEU A 277 -4.21 -27.16 13.29
N VAL A 278 -5.25 -27.44 12.51
CA VAL A 278 -5.24 -27.24 11.06
C VAL A 278 -6.33 -26.29 10.64
N SER A 279 -5.96 -25.26 9.88
CA SER A 279 -6.92 -24.27 9.35
C SER A 279 -7.68 -24.78 8.13
N THR A 280 -7.04 -25.63 7.33
CA THR A 280 -7.63 -26.26 6.15
C THR A 280 -6.83 -27.49 5.76
N PHE A 281 -7.50 -28.54 5.32
CA PHE A 281 -6.86 -29.70 4.69
C PHE A 281 -6.73 -29.58 3.18
N MET A 282 -7.23 -28.49 2.56
CA MET A 282 -7.10 -28.28 1.12
C MET A 282 -5.68 -27.87 0.74
N LEU A 283 -5.10 -28.59 -0.22
CA LEU A 283 -3.80 -28.31 -0.82
C LEU A 283 -3.91 -27.57 -2.15
N SER A 284 -4.93 -27.92 -2.95
CA SER A 284 -5.26 -27.26 -4.23
C SER A 284 -6.76 -27.25 -4.44
N THR A 285 -7.28 -26.10 -4.87
CA THR A 285 -8.67 -25.95 -5.35
C THR A 285 -8.75 -25.76 -6.87
N LYS A 286 -7.67 -26.08 -7.61
CA LYS A 286 -7.59 -25.92 -9.05
C LYS A 286 -8.49 -26.97 -9.73
N PRO A 287 -9.46 -26.57 -10.56
CA PRO A 287 -10.37 -27.50 -11.22
C PRO A 287 -9.62 -28.60 -11.99
N GLY A 288 -9.97 -29.87 -11.70
CA GLY A 288 -9.34 -31.06 -12.28
C GLY A 288 -7.96 -31.41 -11.74
N LYS A 289 -7.45 -30.64 -10.76
CA LYS A 289 -6.19 -30.86 -10.03
C LYS A 289 -6.35 -30.60 -8.54
N GLU A 290 -7.57 -30.83 -8.02
CA GLU A 290 -7.84 -30.70 -6.61
C GLU A 290 -6.99 -31.70 -5.82
N ALA A 291 -6.48 -31.24 -4.65
CA ALA A 291 -5.72 -32.10 -3.75
C ALA A 291 -6.03 -31.68 -2.30
N TYR A 292 -6.03 -32.66 -1.42
CA TYR A 292 -6.31 -32.45 0.00
C TYR A 292 -5.61 -33.48 0.88
N ILE A 293 -5.52 -33.17 2.17
CA ILE A 293 -4.99 -34.05 3.21
C ILE A 293 -6.17 -34.81 3.85
N GLU A 294 -6.05 -36.12 3.94
CA GLU A 294 -6.96 -36.98 4.67
C GLU A 294 -6.23 -37.50 5.93
N PRO A 295 -6.64 -37.06 7.13
CA PRO A 295 -6.12 -37.64 8.37
C PRO A 295 -6.69 -39.05 8.55
N VAL A 296 -5.82 -40.02 8.78
CA VAL A 296 -6.18 -41.43 9.03
C VAL A 296 -5.84 -41.77 10.47
N ILE A 297 -6.87 -42.11 11.26
CA ILE A 297 -6.68 -42.56 12.66
C ILE A 297 -6.23 -44.01 12.61
N GLU A 298 -5.15 -44.32 13.28
CA GLU A 298 -4.61 -45.67 13.43
C GLU A 298 -5.01 -46.23 14.78
N PRO A 299 -5.80 -47.32 14.82
CA PRO A 299 -6.03 -48.01 16.09
C PRO A 299 -4.70 -48.51 16.61
N GLY A 300 -4.44 -48.30 17.88
CA GLY A 300 -3.18 -48.70 18.52
C GLY A 300 -2.78 -50.14 18.15
N SER A 301 -1.62 -50.28 17.51
CA SER A 301 -1.15 -51.61 17.04
C SER A 301 -0.61 -52.39 18.20
N ALA A 302 -1.21 -53.56 18.45
CA ALA A 302 -0.71 -54.60 19.38
C ALA A 302 0.65 -55.20 18.94
N ALA A 303 1.14 -54.85 17.75
CA ALA A 303 2.31 -55.45 17.14
C ALA A 303 3.67 -54.95 17.72
N ILE A 304 3.70 -53.88 18.49
CA ILE A 304 4.94 -53.41 19.17
C ILE A 304 5.14 -54.10 20.55
N LEU A 305 4.20 -54.87 20.99
CA LEU A 305 4.22 -55.56 22.28
C LEU A 305 5.08 -56.84 22.36
N ALA A 306 5.63 -57.28 21.23
CA ALA A 306 6.42 -58.53 21.22
C ALA A 306 7.88 -58.39 21.73
N ALA A 307 8.32 -57.20 22.15
CA ALA A 307 9.70 -56.95 22.56
C ALA A 307 9.87 -56.42 24.01
N SER A 308 8.86 -56.40 24.84
CA SER A 308 9.01 -55.98 26.27
C SER A 308 8.56 -57.07 27.23
N PRO A 309 9.47 -57.63 28.06
CA PRO A 309 9.06 -58.45 29.16
C PRO A 309 8.50 -57.59 30.29
N ALA A 310 7.29 -57.94 30.74
CA ALA A 310 6.61 -57.42 31.91
C ALA A 310 6.19 -55.96 31.94
N GLY A 311 4.94 -55.71 31.54
CA GLY A 311 4.24 -54.46 31.80
C GLY A 311 3.24 -54.17 30.73
N TRP A 312 1.95 -54.35 30.98
CA TRP A 312 0.85 -54.00 30.11
C TRP A 312 0.83 -52.46 29.89
N THR A 313 1.39 -51.96 28.78
CA THR A 313 1.10 -50.60 28.32
C THR A 313 0.07 -50.73 27.17
N PRO A 314 -1.11 -50.08 27.28
CA PRO A 314 -2.08 -50.10 26.21
C PRO A 314 -1.46 -49.40 24.95
N ALA A 315 -1.66 -50.02 23.81
CA ALA A 315 -1.26 -49.47 22.53
C ALA A 315 -1.86 -48.05 22.36
N VAL A 316 -1.04 -47.04 22.24
CA VAL A 316 -1.48 -45.64 22.09
C VAL A 316 -2.00 -45.49 20.68
N PRO A 317 -3.29 -45.15 20.48
CA PRO A 317 -3.79 -44.82 19.14
C PRO A 317 -3.07 -43.58 18.60
N GLY A 318 -2.78 -43.60 17.30
CA GLY A 318 -2.10 -42.54 16.60
C GLY A 318 -2.89 -42.07 15.36
N TYR A 319 -2.28 -41.17 14.62
CA TYR A 319 -2.80 -40.75 13.34
C TYR A 319 -1.65 -40.48 12.36
N ARG A 320 -1.96 -40.56 11.05
CA ARG A 320 -1.08 -40.14 9.96
C ARG A 320 -1.84 -39.30 8.94
N PHE A 321 -1.11 -38.53 8.17
CA PHE A 321 -1.67 -37.74 7.10
C PHE A 321 -1.43 -38.43 5.74
N THR A 322 -2.47 -38.50 4.91
CA THR A 322 -2.42 -39.03 3.56
C THR A 322 -2.86 -37.98 2.58
N VAL A 323 -2.10 -37.76 1.52
CA VAL A 323 -2.50 -36.84 0.44
C VAL A 323 -3.37 -37.59 -0.58
N LYS A 324 -4.52 -37.02 -0.89
CA LYS A 324 -5.46 -37.48 -1.92
C LYS A 324 -5.56 -36.44 -3.03
N VAL A 325 -5.72 -36.91 -4.25
CA VAL A 325 -5.95 -36.10 -5.44
C VAL A 325 -7.38 -36.30 -5.94
N GLY A 326 -8.02 -35.24 -6.37
CA GLY A 326 -9.43 -35.18 -6.70
C GLY A 326 -10.27 -34.45 -5.67
N LYS A 327 -11.58 -34.39 -5.90
CA LYS A 327 -12.50 -33.70 -5.00
C LYS A 327 -12.67 -34.49 -3.68
N PRO A 328 -12.57 -33.80 -2.52
CA PRO A 328 -12.81 -34.45 -1.24
C PRO A 328 -14.27 -34.91 -1.13
N LYS A 329 -14.49 -36.03 -0.41
CA LYS A 329 -15.84 -36.57 -0.14
C LYS A 329 -16.70 -35.57 0.63
N ASP A 330 -16.10 -34.85 1.59
CA ASP A 330 -16.69 -33.74 2.33
C ASP A 330 -15.85 -32.48 2.10
N PRO A 331 -16.23 -31.64 1.12
CA PRO A 331 -15.50 -30.41 0.81
C PRO A 331 -15.49 -29.39 1.96
N ASP A 332 -16.53 -29.36 2.77
CA ASP A 332 -16.64 -28.39 3.86
C ASP A 332 -15.77 -28.80 5.06
N ALA A 333 -15.70 -30.08 5.39
CA ALA A 333 -14.76 -30.60 6.37
C ALA A 333 -13.32 -30.37 5.91
N ALA A 334 -12.99 -30.64 4.65
CA ALA A 334 -11.66 -30.40 4.12
C ALA A 334 -11.27 -28.91 4.17
N LYS A 335 -12.19 -27.99 3.85
CA LYS A 335 -11.95 -26.54 3.97
C LYS A 335 -11.82 -26.07 5.41
N ARG A 336 -12.56 -26.65 6.33
CA ARG A 336 -12.57 -26.26 7.74
C ARG A 336 -11.34 -26.75 8.51
N GLY A 337 -10.70 -27.85 8.07
CA GLY A 337 -9.62 -28.49 8.82
C GLY A 337 -10.10 -29.04 10.16
N THR A 338 -9.36 -28.75 11.24
CA THR A 338 -9.77 -29.11 12.60
C THR A 338 -10.48 -27.97 13.36
N LYS A 339 -10.76 -26.81 12.71
CA LYS A 339 -11.50 -25.71 13.33
C LYS A 339 -12.95 -26.12 13.65
N SER A 340 -13.46 -25.66 14.81
CA SER A 340 -14.85 -25.85 15.20
C SER A 340 -15.67 -24.58 14.95
N GLY A 341 -16.90 -24.76 14.39
CA GLY A 341 -17.89 -23.70 14.23
C GLY A 341 -17.54 -22.61 13.23
N SER A 342 -18.47 -21.70 13.03
CA SER A 342 -18.35 -20.58 12.10
C SER A 342 -17.40 -19.47 12.59
N SER A 343 -17.21 -19.32 13.90
CA SER A 343 -16.35 -18.26 14.50
C SER A 343 -14.85 -18.57 14.46
N GLY A 344 -14.46 -19.84 14.21
CA GLY A 344 -13.06 -20.28 14.24
C GLY A 344 -12.35 -20.07 15.59
N SER A 345 -13.10 -19.95 16.68
CA SER A 345 -12.58 -19.65 18.04
C SER A 345 -12.07 -20.89 18.80
N SER A 346 -12.17 -22.07 18.22
CA SER A 346 -11.65 -23.33 18.80
C SER A 346 -11.30 -24.33 17.72
N PHE A 347 -10.58 -25.37 18.11
CA PHE A 347 -10.26 -26.55 17.29
C PHE A 347 -10.93 -27.80 17.89
N LEU A 348 -11.09 -28.83 17.10
CA LEU A 348 -11.56 -30.13 17.54
C LEU A 348 -10.36 -31.09 17.61
N CYS A 349 -10.26 -31.80 18.71
CA CYS A 349 -9.31 -32.89 18.84
C CYS A 349 -9.57 -33.96 17.77
N LEU A 350 -8.58 -34.23 16.92
CA LEU A 350 -8.70 -35.18 15.82
C LEU A 350 -9.09 -36.59 16.30
N MET A 351 -8.64 -36.98 17.51
CA MET A 351 -8.83 -38.31 18.09
C MET A 351 -10.20 -38.52 18.74
N SER A 352 -10.75 -37.45 19.34
CA SER A 352 -11.93 -37.59 20.22
C SER A 352 -13.06 -36.65 19.87
N GLY A 353 -12.85 -35.67 18.95
CA GLY A 353 -13.82 -34.63 18.70
C GLY A 353 -13.97 -33.57 19.82
N THR A 354 -13.23 -33.72 20.93
CA THR A 354 -13.30 -32.77 22.06
C THR A 354 -12.87 -31.38 21.63
N PRO A 355 -13.64 -30.31 21.96
CA PRO A 355 -13.24 -28.93 21.65
C PRO A 355 -11.98 -28.48 22.39
N MET A 356 -11.11 -27.74 21.69
CA MET A 356 -9.89 -27.16 22.22
C MET A 356 -9.96 -25.64 22.02
N PRO A 357 -10.54 -24.90 22.99
CA PRO A 357 -10.66 -23.46 22.92
C PRO A 357 -9.31 -22.77 23.13
N PHE A 358 -9.20 -21.48 22.76
CA PHE A 358 -7.95 -20.74 22.93
C PHE A 358 -7.48 -20.63 24.39
N GLU A 359 -8.39 -20.70 25.34
CA GLU A 359 -8.12 -20.76 26.78
C GLU A 359 -7.33 -22.04 27.17
N TYR A 360 -7.51 -23.14 26.44
CA TYR A 360 -6.71 -24.34 26.56
C TYR A 360 -5.39 -24.25 25.81
N LEU A 361 -5.43 -23.72 24.57
CA LEU A 361 -4.25 -23.68 23.68
C LEU A 361 -3.15 -22.75 24.19
N ARG A 362 -3.51 -21.58 24.75
CA ARG A 362 -2.52 -20.58 25.22
C ARG A 362 -1.65 -21.08 26.39
N PRO A 363 -2.19 -21.69 27.46
CA PRO A 363 -1.37 -22.28 28.52
C PRO A 363 -0.48 -23.43 28.03
N GLU A 364 -0.99 -24.28 27.12
CA GLU A 364 -0.20 -25.37 26.54
C GLU A 364 1.01 -24.83 25.78
N ALA A 365 0.77 -23.81 24.92
CA ALA A 365 1.80 -23.17 24.13
C ALA A 365 2.84 -22.41 24.99
N LYS A 366 2.39 -21.63 25.99
CA LYS A 366 3.28 -20.93 26.94
C LYS A 366 4.09 -21.88 27.80
N GLY A 367 3.54 -23.03 28.09
CA GLY A 367 4.23 -24.11 28.82
C GLY A 367 5.24 -24.91 27.96
N GLY A 368 5.47 -24.50 26.69
CA GLY A 368 6.40 -25.19 25.78
C GLY A 368 5.90 -26.55 25.27
N ARG A 369 4.60 -26.85 25.40
CA ARG A 369 3.98 -28.12 24.98
C ARG A 369 3.32 -28.05 23.62
N MET A 370 3.53 -26.95 22.86
CA MET A 370 3.12 -26.86 21.48
C MET A 370 4.24 -27.38 20.57
N GLY A 371 3.95 -28.44 19.82
CA GLY A 371 4.84 -29.04 18.83
C GLY A 371 4.41 -28.70 17.38
N ALA A 372 4.98 -29.46 16.45
CA ALA A 372 4.57 -29.43 15.03
C ALA A 372 4.70 -30.82 14.40
N ARG A 373 3.82 -31.18 13.48
CA ARG A 373 3.81 -32.41 12.69
C ARG A 373 3.76 -32.08 11.20
N LEU A 374 4.54 -32.82 10.40
CA LEU A 374 4.54 -32.68 8.95
C LEU A 374 3.28 -33.32 8.37
N MET A 375 2.48 -32.53 7.62
CA MET A 375 1.22 -32.99 7.02
C MET A 375 1.38 -33.43 5.56
N ALA A 376 2.09 -32.67 4.76
CA ALA A 376 2.25 -32.92 3.33
C ALA A 376 3.51 -32.24 2.81
N ILE A 377 3.95 -32.69 1.63
CA ILE A 377 5.07 -32.11 0.89
C ILE A 377 4.59 -31.65 -0.47
N VAL A 378 5.00 -30.45 -0.87
CA VAL A 378 4.75 -29.88 -2.18
C VAL A 378 6.03 -29.90 -2.98
N THR A 379 5.99 -30.50 -4.18
CA THR A 379 7.16 -30.60 -5.06
C THR A 379 6.91 -29.96 -6.42
N GLU A 380 7.99 -29.65 -7.13
CA GLU A 380 7.94 -29.25 -8.52
C GLU A 380 7.53 -30.44 -9.40
N GLY A 381 6.71 -30.18 -10.42
CA GLY A 381 6.36 -31.15 -11.45
C GLY A 381 6.23 -30.47 -12.81
N ASP A 382 6.37 -31.21 -13.89
CA ASP A 382 6.40 -30.68 -15.25
C ASP A 382 5.16 -29.85 -15.65
N ARG A 383 4.01 -30.16 -15.08
CA ARG A 383 2.74 -29.48 -15.39
C ARG A 383 2.06 -28.84 -14.18
N GLY A 384 2.83 -28.42 -13.19
CA GLY A 384 2.35 -27.77 -11.96
C GLY A 384 2.90 -28.41 -10.69
N ARG A 385 2.15 -28.31 -9.60
CA ARG A 385 2.56 -28.84 -8.29
C ARG A 385 2.21 -30.32 -8.15
N VAL A 386 3.09 -31.08 -7.50
CA VAL A 386 2.83 -32.46 -7.07
C VAL A 386 2.80 -32.50 -5.57
N TYR A 387 1.75 -33.10 -5.02
CA TYR A 387 1.52 -33.18 -3.58
C TYR A 387 1.79 -34.61 -3.10
N LEU A 388 2.67 -34.75 -2.10
CA LEU A 388 3.09 -36.04 -1.56
C LEU A 388 2.71 -36.14 -0.07
N SER A 389 2.39 -37.35 0.39
CA SER A 389 2.22 -37.64 1.81
C SER A 389 3.56 -37.54 2.53
N SER A 390 3.54 -37.09 3.81
CA SER A 390 4.72 -37.04 4.65
C SER A 390 5.13 -38.42 5.12
N THR A 391 6.43 -38.61 5.42
CA THR A 391 6.95 -39.79 6.12
C THR A 391 7.73 -39.37 7.37
N PRO A 392 7.87 -40.27 8.37
CA PRO A 392 8.65 -39.98 9.59
C PRO A 392 10.10 -39.56 9.30
N GLU A 393 10.72 -40.13 8.29
CA GLU A 393 12.11 -39.83 7.90
C GLU A 393 12.22 -38.37 7.40
N MET A 394 11.23 -37.90 6.62
CA MET A 394 11.20 -36.51 6.14
C MET A 394 10.99 -35.51 7.28
N GLU A 395 10.25 -35.89 8.31
CA GLU A 395 10.05 -35.12 9.53
C GLU A 395 11.33 -35.04 10.35
N ALA A 396 12.04 -36.17 10.49
CA ALA A 396 13.28 -36.29 11.27
C ALA A 396 14.39 -35.37 10.69
N ILE A 397 14.60 -35.34 9.38
CA ILE A 397 15.60 -34.50 8.71
C ILE A 397 15.43 -33.01 9.09
N ALA A 398 14.19 -32.54 9.20
CA ALA A 398 13.94 -31.17 9.60
C ALA A 398 14.34 -30.86 11.06
N GLN A 399 14.36 -31.87 11.93
CA GLN A 399 14.71 -31.77 13.35
C GLN A 399 16.21 -31.93 13.60
N GLU A 400 16.98 -32.47 12.65
CA GLU A 400 18.45 -32.61 12.76
C GLU A 400 19.19 -31.27 12.71
N ALA A 401 18.56 -30.22 12.16
CA ALA A 401 19.14 -28.90 12.02
C ALA A 401 19.38 -28.23 13.39
N GLN A 402 20.63 -27.85 13.66
CA GLN A 402 21.01 -27.17 14.90
C GLN A 402 21.49 -25.77 14.57
N PRO A 403 20.67 -24.73 14.79
CA PRO A 403 21.05 -23.36 14.50
C PRO A 403 22.06 -22.81 15.50
N VAL A 404 23.16 -22.23 14.99
CA VAL A 404 24.16 -21.52 15.76
C VAL A 404 23.93 -20.02 15.58
N ASP A 405 24.10 -19.23 16.65
CA ASP A 405 23.98 -17.75 16.61
C ASP A 405 22.65 -17.21 16.06
N ALA A 406 21.56 -17.88 16.36
CA ALA A 406 20.22 -17.40 16.02
C ALA A 406 19.89 -16.08 16.80
N PRO A 407 18.97 -15.22 16.27
CA PRO A 407 18.60 -13.97 16.94
C PRO A 407 17.96 -14.21 18.33
N GLU A 408 18.66 -13.84 19.42
CA GLU A 408 18.21 -14.02 20.80
C GLU A 408 17.41 -12.83 21.35
N THR A 409 17.24 -11.78 20.59
CA THR A 409 16.49 -10.58 20.99
C THR A 409 15.01 -10.88 21.18
N ASP A 410 14.43 -10.28 22.22
CA ASP A 410 13.02 -10.48 22.58
C ASP A 410 12.08 -9.77 21.58
N LEU A 411 10.91 -10.38 21.36
CA LEU A 411 9.76 -9.72 20.77
C LEU A 411 9.22 -8.64 21.73
N PRO A 412 8.67 -7.52 21.23
CA PRO A 412 8.04 -6.53 22.10
C PRO A 412 6.90 -7.19 22.89
N LYS A 413 6.85 -6.94 24.20
CA LYS A 413 5.83 -7.56 25.09
C LYS A 413 4.40 -7.26 24.65
N LYS A 414 4.18 -6.06 24.10
CA LYS A 414 2.91 -5.62 23.51
C LYS A 414 3.23 -4.79 22.27
N ALA A 415 2.69 -5.21 21.13
CA ALA A 415 2.74 -4.47 19.88
C ALA A 415 1.42 -4.61 19.11
N LEU A 416 1.07 -3.60 18.36
CA LEU A 416 -0.17 -3.59 17.59
C LEU A 416 -0.16 -4.71 16.54
N GLY A 417 -1.19 -5.55 16.57
CA GLY A 417 -1.31 -6.68 15.63
C GLY A 417 -0.46 -7.90 15.91
N PHE A 418 0.39 -7.90 16.97
CA PHE A 418 1.15 -9.06 17.36
C PHE A 418 0.32 -9.98 18.25
N ARG A 419 0.24 -11.26 17.91
CA ARG A 419 -0.52 -12.29 18.65
C ARG A 419 0.31 -13.52 19.04
N VAL A 420 1.50 -13.65 18.49
CA VAL A 420 2.37 -14.83 18.67
C VAL A 420 2.85 -14.99 20.11
N GLN A 421 3.01 -13.90 20.86
CA GLN A 421 3.44 -13.93 22.28
C GLN A 421 2.41 -14.62 23.19
N GLU A 422 1.12 -14.57 22.82
CA GLU A 422 0.06 -15.29 23.54
C GLU A 422 0.25 -16.82 23.50
N TYR A 423 1.09 -17.28 22.57
CA TYR A 423 1.38 -18.70 22.32
C TYR A 423 2.86 -19.04 22.57
N GLY A 424 3.54 -18.31 23.47
CA GLY A 424 4.87 -18.63 23.95
C GLY A 424 6.03 -18.24 23.03
N MET A 425 5.78 -17.61 21.90
CA MET A 425 6.85 -17.09 21.03
C MET A 425 7.27 -15.71 21.54
N THR A 426 8.36 -15.66 22.28
CA THR A 426 8.82 -14.46 22.99
C THR A 426 10.08 -13.84 22.41
N ARG A 427 10.81 -14.56 21.57
CA ARG A 427 12.03 -14.11 20.89
C ARG A 427 11.84 -14.19 19.37
N TRP A 428 12.60 -13.42 18.64
CA TRP A 428 12.54 -13.43 17.16
C TRP A 428 12.85 -14.81 16.57
N ARG A 429 13.76 -15.56 17.17
CA ARG A 429 14.07 -16.93 16.75
C ARG A 429 12.88 -17.90 16.83
N ASP A 430 11.95 -17.67 17.76
CA ASP A 430 10.81 -18.57 17.97
C ASP A 430 9.81 -18.57 16.80
N LEU A 431 9.95 -17.60 15.89
CA LEU A 431 9.12 -17.49 14.67
C LEU A 431 9.60 -18.42 13.55
N PHE A 432 10.70 -19.15 13.72
CA PHE A 432 11.34 -19.95 12.69
C PHE A 432 11.55 -21.40 13.14
N THR A 433 11.57 -22.34 12.20
CA THR A 433 12.02 -23.71 12.47
C THR A 433 13.55 -23.73 12.64
N PRO A 434 14.12 -24.75 13.30
CA PRO A 434 15.58 -24.92 13.36
C PRO A 434 16.23 -24.88 11.97
N ARG A 435 15.64 -25.56 10.98
CA ARG A 435 16.13 -25.61 9.61
C ARG A 435 16.08 -24.23 8.93
N GLN A 436 15.03 -23.45 9.14
CA GLN A 436 14.94 -22.07 8.64
C GLN A 436 16.00 -21.16 9.27
N LEU A 437 16.25 -21.31 10.59
CA LEU A 437 17.32 -20.57 11.27
C LEU A 437 18.69 -20.88 10.69
N VAL A 438 19.00 -22.16 10.46
CA VAL A 438 20.27 -22.58 9.83
C VAL A 438 20.39 -21.95 8.44
N ALA A 439 19.35 -21.96 7.63
CA ALA A 439 19.40 -21.34 6.30
C ALA A 439 19.64 -19.83 6.38
N LEU A 440 18.87 -19.12 7.21
CA LEU A 440 18.94 -17.66 7.32
C LEU A 440 20.27 -17.18 7.91
N THR A 441 20.83 -17.89 8.89
CA THR A 441 22.16 -17.58 9.43
C THR A 441 23.24 -17.82 8.38
N THR A 442 23.19 -18.94 7.64
CA THR A 442 24.12 -19.25 6.56
C THR A 442 24.09 -18.18 5.47
N PHE A 443 22.92 -17.82 4.97
CA PHE A 443 22.82 -16.78 3.94
C PHE A 443 23.27 -15.40 4.44
N SER A 444 22.97 -15.05 5.70
CA SER A 444 23.42 -13.79 6.30
C SER A 444 24.95 -13.71 6.42
N ASP A 445 25.61 -14.82 6.74
CA ASP A 445 27.07 -14.88 6.84
C ASP A 445 27.72 -14.91 5.45
N LEU A 446 27.10 -15.57 4.46
CA LEU A 446 27.53 -15.53 3.06
C LEU A 446 27.52 -14.15 2.44
N VAL A 447 26.68 -13.21 2.94
CA VAL A 447 26.77 -11.79 2.49
C VAL A 447 28.14 -11.19 2.84
N LYS A 448 28.68 -11.50 4.03
CA LYS A 448 30.00 -11.00 4.44
C LYS A 448 31.12 -11.62 3.59
N GLU A 449 31.03 -12.93 3.33
CA GLU A 449 32.00 -13.63 2.48
C GLU A 449 31.91 -13.12 1.02
N ALA A 450 30.72 -12.88 0.49
CA ALA A 450 30.51 -12.30 -0.83
C ALA A 450 31.15 -10.91 -0.90
N ARG A 451 30.99 -10.07 0.12
CA ARG A 451 31.61 -8.76 0.22
C ARG A 451 33.13 -8.83 0.05
N GLU A 452 33.80 -9.72 0.78
CA GLU A 452 35.25 -9.89 0.68
C GLU A 452 35.66 -10.39 -0.71
N ARG A 453 34.88 -11.29 -1.31
CA ARG A 453 35.11 -11.78 -2.67
C ARG A 453 34.94 -10.66 -3.71
N VAL A 454 33.88 -9.86 -3.61
CA VAL A 454 33.66 -8.68 -4.47
C VAL A 454 34.84 -7.71 -4.36
N LYS A 455 35.33 -7.45 -3.14
CA LYS A 455 36.49 -6.58 -2.92
C LYS A 455 37.73 -7.10 -3.64
N SER A 456 38.03 -8.40 -3.48
CA SER A 456 39.15 -9.05 -4.17
C SER A 456 39.01 -8.95 -5.68
N ASP A 457 37.86 -9.27 -6.24
CA ASP A 457 37.60 -9.24 -7.67
C ASP A 457 37.62 -7.80 -8.23
N ALA A 458 37.15 -6.81 -7.46
CA ALA A 458 37.21 -5.39 -7.81
C ALA A 458 38.68 -4.88 -7.89
N LEU A 459 39.53 -5.26 -6.95
CA LEU A 459 40.95 -4.92 -7.00
C LEU A 459 41.65 -5.49 -8.26
N VAL A 460 41.27 -6.70 -8.66
CA VAL A 460 41.82 -7.33 -9.90
C VAL A 460 41.22 -6.68 -11.16
N ALA A 461 39.97 -6.17 -11.10
CA ALA A 461 39.33 -5.50 -12.22
C ALA A 461 39.89 -4.08 -12.50
N GLY A 462 40.67 -3.51 -11.59
CA GLY A 462 41.44 -2.32 -11.81
C GLY A 462 40.94 -0.98 -11.27
N PRO A 463 39.72 -0.84 -10.67
CA PRO A 463 39.39 0.42 -10.01
C PRO A 463 40.31 0.63 -8.79
N PRO A 464 40.95 1.79 -8.65
CA PRO A 464 41.80 2.07 -7.47
C PRO A 464 40.96 1.99 -6.20
N ASP A 465 41.49 1.37 -5.16
CA ASP A 465 40.87 1.42 -3.84
C ASP A 465 41.30 2.68 -3.10
N ASP A 466 40.32 3.52 -2.74
CA ASP A 466 40.59 4.71 -1.90
C ASP A 466 40.68 4.35 -0.40
N GLY A 467 40.54 3.04 -0.07
CA GLY A 467 40.57 2.53 1.29
C GLY A 467 39.38 2.98 2.16
N LYS A 468 38.44 3.74 1.59
CA LYS A 468 37.26 4.26 2.33
C LYS A 468 36.05 3.35 2.14
N PRO A 469 35.40 2.96 3.24
CA PRO A 469 34.12 2.26 3.14
C PRO A 469 33.01 3.17 2.60
N LEU A 470 31.93 2.54 2.13
CA LEU A 470 30.75 3.21 1.58
C LEU A 470 30.14 4.22 2.56
N ASP A 471 30.08 3.87 3.84
CA ASP A 471 29.47 4.68 4.92
C ASP A 471 30.12 6.05 5.10
N VAL A 472 31.42 6.17 4.85
CA VAL A 472 32.16 7.44 4.90
C VAL A 472 32.39 8.06 3.52
N GLY A 473 31.64 7.64 2.52
CA GLY A 473 31.65 8.26 1.19
C GLY A 473 32.69 7.70 0.22
N GLY A 474 33.29 6.54 0.51
CA GLY A 474 34.21 5.86 -0.40
C GLY A 474 33.57 5.55 -1.76
N THR A 475 34.40 5.45 -2.79
CA THR A 475 34.03 5.10 -4.16
C THR A 475 34.93 4.01 -4.76
N GLY A 476 35.96 3.54 -4.05
CA GLY A 476 36.88 2.50 -4.47
C GLY A 476 36.35 1.08 -4.38
N ALA A 477 37.29 0.11 -4.44
CA ALA A 477 36.93 -1.32 -4.41
C ALA A 477 36.23 -1.73 -3.10
N THR A 478 36.67 -1.17 -1.97
CA THR A 478 36.04 -1.41 -0.65
C THR A 478 34.59 -0.94 -0.64
N ALA A 479 34.34 0.30 -1.07
CA ALA A 479 32.96 0.86 -1.11
C ALA A 479 32.08 0.16 -2.15
N TYR A 480 32.62 -0.32 -3.24
CA TYR A 480 31.90 -1.10 -4.23
C TYR A 480 31.44 -2.46 -3.66
N ALA A 481 32.34 -3.13 -2.93
CA ALA A 481 32.00 -4.37 -2.24
C ALA A 481 30.91 -4.16 -1.18
N ASP A 482 30.97 -3.05 -0.43
CA ASP A 482 29.93 -2.64 0.49
C ASP A 482 28.58 -2.46 -0.23
N ALA A 483 28.58 -1.80 -1.39
CA ALA A 483 27.39 -1.56 -2.20
C ALA A 483 26.73 -2.87 -2.67
N VAL A 484 27.51 -3.81 -3.20
CA VAL A 484 27.01 -5.15 -3.60
C VAL A 484 26.44 -5.88 -2.38
N ALA A 485 27.14 -5.84 -1.22
CA ALA A 485 26.69 -6.47 0.02
C ALA A 485 25.36 -5.91 0.52
N VAL A 486 25.06 -4.62 0.33
CA VAL A 486 23.77 -4.01 0.68
C VAL A 486 22.63 -4.69 -0.09
N TYR A 487 22.75 -4.85 -1.40
CA TYR A 487 21.71 -5.50 -2.20
C TYR A 487 21.57 -6.99 -1.90
N LEU A 488 22.66 -7.70 -1.67
CA LEU A 488 22.63 -9.10 -1.25
C LEU A 488 21.97 -9.25 0.13
N GLY A 489 22.28 -8.35 1.07
CA GLY A 489 21.61 -8.27 2.37
C GLY A 489 20.11 -8.00 2.27
N CYS A 490 19.70 -7.11 1.36
CA CYS A 490 18.28 -6.88 1.06
C CYS A 490 17.61 -8.15 0.49
N ALA A 491 18.28 -8.91 -0.39
CA ALA A 491 17.75 -10.15 -0.94
C ALA A 491 17.52 -11.20 0.15
N VAL A 492 18.48 -11.38 1.06
CA VAL A 492 18.36 -12.27 2.22
C VAL A 492 17.22 -11.82 3.13
N SER A 493 17.15 -10.52 3.45
CA SER A 493 16.07 -9.96 4.27
C SER A 493 14.68 -10.18 3.67
N ARG A 494 14.54 -10.08 2.34
CA ARG A 494 13.28 -10.41 1.66
C ARG A 494 12.94 -11.88 1.75
N MET A 495 13.94 -12.78 1.68
CA MET A 495 13.74 -14.21 1.84
C MET A 495 13.17 -14.54 3.24
N VAL A 496 13.58 -13.81 4.30
CA VAL A 496 13.05 -13.97 5.67
C VAL A 496 11.52 -13.86 5.69
N ASN A 497 10.93 -12.97 4.88
CA ASN A 497 9.47 -12.78 4.81
C ASN A 497 8.71 -14.01 4.26
N TYR A 498 9.40 -14.98 3.68
CA TYR A 498 8.85 -16.24 3.15
C TYR A 498 9.37 -17.47 3.91
N SER A 499 10.28 -17.28 4.87
CA SER A 499 10.97 -18.36 5.57
C SER A 499 10.70 -18.31 7.07
N ALA A 500 9.42 -18.20 7.47
CA ALA A 500 9.00 -18.22 8.89
C ALA A 500 7.81 -19.15 9.09
N THR A 501 7.61 -19.61 10.34
CA THR A 501 6.47 -20.46 10.74
C THR A 501 5.12 -19.72 10.74
N LEU A 502 5.11 -18.52 10.19
CA LEU A 502 3.92 -17.67 9.97
C LEU A 502 3.51 -17.61 8.50
N CYS A 503 4.25 -18.26 7.60
CA CYS A 503 3.93 -18.38 6.19
C CYS A 503 2.87 -19.47 5.97
N VAL A 504 1.78 -19.16 5.30
CA VAL A 504 0.70 -20.11 5.01
C VAL A 504 0.76 -20.61 3.57
N TRP A 505 0.34 -21.85 3.34
CA TRP A 505 0.14 -22.35 1.99
C TRP A 505 -1.20 -21.83 1.43
N SER A 506 -1.18 -21.27 0.23
CA SER A 506 -2.39 -20.87 -0.49
C SER A 506 -2.83 -22.00 -1.40
N SER A 507 -3.96 -22.62 -1.08
CA SER A 507 -4.59 -23.66 -1.91
C SER A 507 -5.42 -23.10 -3.07
N HIS A 508 -5.47 -21.76 -3.23
CA HIS A 508 -6.30 -21.11 -4.25
C HIS A 508 -5.78 -21.41 -5.66
N ALA A 509 -6.70 -21.72 -6.59
CA ALA A 509 -6.38 -22.16 -7.96
C ALA A 509 -5.43 -21.24 -8.76
N LYS A 510 -5.43 -19.94 -8.47
CA LYS A 510 -4.55 -18.95 -9.14
C LYS A 510 -3.17 -18.84 -8.51
N ASP A 511 -2.99 -19.29 -7.27
CA ASP A 511 -1.78 -19.02 -6.50
C ASP A 511 -0.92 -20.26 -6.28
N GLU A 512 -1.43 -21.29 -5.60
CA GLU A 512 -0.70 -22.53 -5.20
C GLU A 512 0.76 -22.25 -4.76
N LEU A 513 0.93 -21.37 -3.78
CA LEU A 513 2.23 -20.89 -3.29
C LEU A 513 2.23 -20.58 -1.79
N ALA A 514 3.40 -20.54 -1.19
CA ALA A 514 3.59 -20.04 0.17
C ALA A 514 3.40 -18.51 0.20
N LYS A 515 2.52 -18.03 1.06
CA LYS A 515 2.30 -16.59 1.29
C LYS A 515 3.35 -16.04 2.25
N GLN A 516 3.70 -14.78 2.09
CA GLN A 516 4.62 -14.06 2.97
C GLN A 516 4.02 -13.81 4.37
N VAL A 517 4.86 -13.58 5.36
CA VAL A 517 4.46 -13.23 6.74
C VAL A 517 3.59 -11.98 6.76
N PHE A 518 4.08 -10.91 6.13
CA PHE A 518 3.39 -9.62 6.09
C PHE A 518 2.42 -9.49 4.92
N MET A 519 1.38 -10.34 4.90
CA MET A 519 0.18 -10.08 4.10
C MET A 519 -0.65 -8.93 4.70
N ARG A 520 -0.44 -8.65 5.99
CA ARG A 520 -1.02 -7.56 6.77
C ARG A 520 0.10 -6.94 7.62
N GLN A 521 -0.14 -5.78 8.18
CA GLN A 521 0.77 -5.10 9.10
C GLN A 521 0.65 -5.70 10.51
N ALA A 522 0.90 -7.02 10.63
CA ALA A 522 0.68 -7.77 11.86
C ALA A 522 1.47 -9.09 11.87
N LEU A 523 1.86 -9.57 13.05
CA LEU A 523 2.32 -10.93 13.29
C LEU A 523 1.18 -11.74 13.92
N ALA A 524 0.31 -12.25 13.08
CA ALA A 524 -0.82 -13.08 13.49
C ALA A 524 -0.36 -14.52 13.76
N MET A 525 -1.00 -15.18 14.72
CA MET A 525 -0.75 -16.62 14.97
C MET A 525 -1.21 -17.45 13.78
N THR A 526 -0.36 -18.35 13.33
CA THR A 526 -0.59 -19.29 12.23
C THR A 526 -0.54 -20.71 12.78
N TRP A 527 -1.55 -21.53 12.45
CA TRP A 527 -1.73 -22.87 12.99
C TRP A 527 -1.12 -23.96 12.12
N ASP A 528 -1.22 -23.77 10.81
CA ASP A 528 -0.57 -24.59 9.79
C ASP A 528 0.29 -23.68 8.92
N PHE A 529 1.53 -24.07 8.67
CA PHE A 529 2.49 -23.23 7.97
C PHE A 529 3.27 -23.98 6.89
N ALA A 530 3.75 -23.21 5.92
CA ALA A 530 4.59 -23.69 4.84
C ALA A 530 6.06 -23.33 5.11
N GLU A 531 6.90 -24.32 5.25
CA GLU A 531 8.34 -24.18 5.33
C GLU A 531 8.92 -24.32 3.93
N THR A 532 9.35 -23.21 3.35
CA THR A 532 9.82 -23.13 1.95
C THR A 532 11.25 -23.63 1.79
N ASN A 533 11.53 -24.31 0.68
CA ASN A 533 12.88 -24.71 0.32
C ASN A 533 13.62 -23.52 -0.34
N PRO A 534 14.72 -23.02 0.24
CA PRO A 534 15.47 -21.90 -0.31
C PRO A 534 16.14 -22.18 -1.64
N PHE A 535 16.27 -23.44 -2.04
CA PHE A 535 16.95 -23.93 -3.26
C PHE A 535 15.96 -24.32 -4.38
N SER A 536 14.65 -24.15 -4.15
CA SER A 536 13.62 -24.40 -5.18
C SER A 536 13.44 -23.21 -6.12
N SER A 537 12.68 -23.40 -7.18
CA SER A 537 12.26 -22.32 -8.11
C SER A 537 11.04 -21.50 -7.59
N ALA A 538 10.57 -21.76 -6.38
CA ALA A 538 9.38 -21.13 -5.83
C ALA A 538 9.60 -19.66 -5.47
N GLY A 539 8.50 -18.90 -5.44
CA GLY A 539 8.53 -17.50 -4.99
C GLY A 539 9.05 -17.37 -3.56
N GLY A 540 9.88 -16.35 -3.30
CA GLY A 540 10.47 -16.09 -1.99
C GLY A 540 11.86 -16.68 -1.76
N THR A 541 12.40 -17.51 -2.66
CA THR A 541 13.78 -18.00 -2.62
C THR A 541 14.80 -16.89 -2.90
N LEU A 542 16.08 -17.14 -2.63
CA LEU A 542 17.15 -16.15 -2.86
C LEU A 542 17.22 -15.75 -4.33
N ASP A 543 17.20 -16.72 -5.26
CA ASP A 543 17.31 -16.47 -6.71
C ASP A 543 16.19 -15.60 -7.23
N VAL A 544 14.96 -15.89 -6.81
CA VAL A 544 13.79 -15.11 -7.20
C VAL A 544 13.90 -13.68 -6.65
N ASN A 545 14.31 -13.51 -5.38
CA ASN A 545 14.50 -12.20 -4.79
C ASN A 545 15.62 -11.40 -5.48
N ILE A 546 16.75 -12.03 -5.81
CA ILE A 546 17.83 -11.39 -6.59
C ILE A 546 17.34 -10.97 -7.96
N SER A 547 16.60 -11.84 -8.68
CA SER A 547 16.03 -11.47 -9.98
C SER A 547 15.14 -10.23 -9.92
N TYR A 548 14.32 -10.08 -8.88
CA TYR A 548 13.51 -8.87 -8.66
C TYR A 548 14.38 -7.65 -8.34
N LEU A 549 15.37 -7.80 -7.46
CA LEU A 549 16.29 -6.73 -7.08
C LEU A 549 17.08 -6.20 -8.29
N VAL A 550 17.67 -7.07 -9.07
CA VAL A 550 18.45 -6.72 -10.28
C VAL A 550 17.61 -5.86 -11.24
N LYS A 551 16.36 -6.28 -11.51
CA LYS A 551 15.44 -5.51 -12.36
C LYS A 551 15.10 -4.14 -11.77
N ALA A 552 14.98 -4.03 -10.44
CA ALA A 552 14.72 -2.75 -9.78
C ALA A 552 15.96 -1.83 -9.85
N VAL A 553 17.15 -2.34 -9.56
CA VAL A 553 18.41 -1.56 -9.56
C VAL A 553 18.67 -0.92 -10.91
N VAL A 554 18.43 -1.66 -12.01
CA VAL A 554 18.58 -1.12 -13.38
C VAL A 554 17.67 0.07 -13.66
N GLY A 555 16.48 0.13 -13.05
CA GLY A 555 15.49 1.21 -13.23
C GLY A 555 15.65 2.41 -12.28
N LEU A 556 16.62 2.37 -11.35
CA LEU A 556 16.87 3.48 -10.43
C LEU A 556 17.59 4.64 -11.12
N PRO A 557 17.36 5.90 -10.70
CA PRO A 557 18.15 7.04 -11.12
C PRO A 557 19.62 6.81 -10.75
N SER A 558 20.48 6.98 -11.71
CA SER A 558 21.93 6.78 -11.55
C SER A 558 22.71 8.05 -11.81
N PHE A 559 22.08 9.20 -11.56
CA PHE A 559 22.64 10.54 -11.69
C PHE A 559 22.24 11.39 -10.49
N GLY A 560 22.87 12.55 -10.35
CA GLY A 560 22.61 13.48 -9.25
C GLY A 560 23.19 13.01 -7.92
N HIS A 561 22.84 13.70 -6.86
CA HIS A 561 23.28 13.41 -5.49
C HIS A 561 22.11 12.94 -4.65
N GLY A 562 22.29 11.81 -3.97
CA GLY A 562 21.37 11.29 -2.97
C GLY A 562 22.08 10.99 -1.67
N ARG A 563 21.43 11.24 -0.54
CA ARG A 563 21.95 10.92 0.79
C ARG A 563 20.83 10.47 1.70
N ALA A 564 21.06 9.40 2.45
CA ALA A 564 20.11 8.90 3.45
C ALA A 564 20.81 8.80 4.82
N THR A 565 20.17 9.37 5.85
CA THR A 565 20.69 9.45 7.22
C THR A 565 19.66 8.96 8.23
N GLN A 566 20.17 8.37 9.34
CA GLN A 566 19.30 8.04 10.47
C GLN A 566 19.20 9.27 11.37
N GLU A 567 18.03 9.89 11.43
CA GLU A 567 17.80 11.11 12.19
C GLU A 567 16.38 11.13 12.76
N ASP A 568 16.22 11.78 13.89
CA ASP A 568 14.92 12.09 14.47
C ASP A 568 14.39 13.37 13.82
N ALA A 569 13.22 13.31 13.20
CA ALA A 569 12.59 14.44 12.51
C ALA A 569 12.38 15.68 13.41
N ARG A 570 12.36 15.50 14.73
CA ARG A 570 12.29 16.61 15.72
C ARG A 570 13.59 17.42 15.83
N GLN A 571 14.72 16.87 15.35
CA GLN A 571 16.07 17.43 15.55
C GLN A 571 16.73 17.86 14.23
N VAL A 572 16.04 17.71 13.12
CA VAL A 572 16.61 18.03 11.80
C VAL A 572 16.83 19.53 11.68
N ALA A 573 18.10 19.96 11.66
CA ALA A 573 18.54 21.33 11.49
C ALA A 573 19.13 21.53 10.09
N VAL A 574 18.31 21.66 9.07
CA VAL A 574 18.77 21.97 7.70
C VAL A 574 17.97 23.16 7.17
N SER A 575 18.62 24.10 6.48
CA SER A 575 17.95 25.29 5.95
C SER A 575 17.72 25.19 4.43
N SER A 576 16.63 25.83 3.99
CA SER A 576 16.36 26.15 2.56
C SER A 576 16.21 24.92 1.66
N ARG A 577 15.35 23.98 2.09
CA ARG A 577 15.04 22.76 1.33
C ARG A 577 13.63 22.80 0.75
N ILE A 578 13.44 22.12 -0.38
CA ILE A 578 12.11 21.74 -0.85
C ILE A 578 11.66 20.56 -0.01
N VAL A 579 10.54 20.70 0.67
CA VAL A 579 10.05 19.67 1.59
C VAL A 579 8.78 19.05 1.06
N SER A 580 8.78 17.71 0.94
CA SER A 580 7.61 16.90 0.69
C SER A 580 7.74 15.65 1.53
N THR A 581 6.74 15.33 2.37
CA THR A 581 6.91 14.30 3.39
C THR A 581 5.62 13.56 3.74
N ASP A 582 5.76 12.32 4.23
CA ASP A 582 4.68 11.42 4.63
C ASP A 582 4.88 10.97 6.10
N PRO A 583 4.51 11.82 7.08
CA PRO A 583 4.72 11.51 8.49
C PRO A 583 3.89 10.33 8.97
N PRO A 584 4.25 9.67 10.10
CA PRO A 584 3.47 8.60 10.69
C PRO A 584 2.06 9.08 11.06
N TYR A 585 1.06 8.18 10.84
CA TYR A 585 -0.33 8.49 11.19
C TYR A 585 -0.61 8.08 12.63
N TYR A 586 -1.11 8.97 13.41
CA TYR A 586 -1.47 8.92 14.82
C TYR A 586 -1.21 7.56 15.52
N ASP A 587 -2.11 6.56 15.41
CA ASP A 587 -2.03 5.26 16.13
C ASP A 587 -2.01 4.03 15.21
N ASN A 588 -1.84 4.24 13.88
CA ASN A 588 -2.15 3.20 12.89
C ASN A 588 -1.15 2.05 12.83
N ILE A 589 0.15 2.32 12.90
CA ILE A 589 1.19 1.32 12.64
C ILE A 589 2.42 1.60 13.50
N GLY A 590 2.86 0.60 14.27
CA GLY A 590 4.17 0.62 14.95
C GLY A 590 5.25 0.11 13.99
N TYR A 591 5.79 0.99 13.15
CA TYR A 591 6.79 0.59 12.14
C TYR A 591 8.05 0.00 12.77
N ALA A 592 8.48 0.53 13.93
CA ALA A 592 9.66 0.04 14.64
C ALA A 592 9.48 -1.40 15.11
N ASP A 593 8.29 -1.79 15.62
CA ASP A 593 8.01 -3.15 16.04
C ASP A 593 8.01 -4.12 14.85
N LEU A 594 7.41 -3.73 13.73
CA LEU A 594 7.38 -4.54 12.51
C LEU A 594 8.76 -4.68 11.87
N SER A 595 9.56 -3.61 11.91
CA SER A 595 10.88 -3.55 11.28
C SER A 595 11.90 -4.45 11.98
N ASP A 596 11.75 -4.70 13.28
CA ASP A 596 12.64 -5.60 14.02
C ASP A 596 12.73 -6.99 13.40
N PHE A 597 11.63 -7.48 12.80
CA PHE A 597 11.60 -8.77 12.11
C PHE A 597 12.67 -8.88 11.01
N PHE A 598 12.94 -7.76 10.32
CA PHE A 598 13.97 -7.68 9.29
C PHE A 598 15.31 -7.21 9.86
N TYR A 599 15.25 -6.28 10.82
CA TYR A 599 16.43 -5.63 11.38
C TYR A 599 17.43 -6.61 11.99
N VAL A 600 16.97 -7.63 12.69
CA VAL A 600 17.86 -8.65 13.33
C VAL A 600 18.73 -9.38 12.30
N TRP A 601 18.21 -9.63 11.11
CA TRP A 601 18.93 -10.28 10.00
C TRP A 601 19.81 -9.30 9.21
N LEU A 602 19.30 -8.10 8.92
CA LEU A 602 20.08 -7.04 8.29
C LEU A 602 21.28 -6.65 9.16
N ARG A 603 21.08 -6.53 10.47
CA ARG A 603 22.15 -6.25 11.40
C ARG A 603 23.24 -7.34 11.37
N ARG A 604 22.85 -8.62 11.33
CA ARG A 604 23.81 -9.73 11.18
C ARG A 604 24.65 -9.60 9.91
N ALA A 605 23.99 -9.32 8.80
CA ALA A 605 24.64 -9.27 7.48
C ALA A 605 25.46 -7.97 7.23
N LEU A 606 24.91 -6.80 7.64
CA LEU A 606 25.37 -5.48 7.21
C LEU A 606 25.98 -4.60 8.29
N LYS A 607 26.10 -5.04 9.55
CA LYS A 607 26.77 -4.27 10.60
C LYS A 607 28.22 -3.91 10.23
N PRO A 608 29.02 -4.73 9.52
CA PRO A 608 30.35 -4.32 9.08
C PRO A 608 30.36 -3.21 8.01
N VAL A 609 29.25 -3.07 7.24
CA VAL A 609 29.09 -2.04 6.19
C VAL A 609 28.63 -0.71 6.81
N PHE A 610 27.65 -0.76 7.71
CA PHE A 610 27.07 0.41 8.39
C PHE A 610 27.08 0.22 9.91
N PRO A 611 28.24 0.36 10.58
CA PRO A 611 28.37 0.10 12.01
C PRO A 611 27.45 0.97 12.88
N HIS A 612 27.27 2.23 12.53
CA HIS A 612 26.42 3.17 13.26
C HIS A 612 24.94 2.89 13.07
N LEU A 613 24.51 2.59 11.85
CA LEU A 613 23.11 2.28 11.51
C LEU A 613 22.62 1.00 12.22
N PHE A 614 23.49 0.02 12.41
CA PHE A 614 23.23 -1.26 13.05
C PHE A 614 23.85 -1.40 14.44
N ALA A 615 24.07 -0.28 15.14
CA ALA A 615 24.67 -0.27 16.48
C ALA A 615 23.76 -0.89 17.55
N THR A 616 22.49 -0.56 17.54
CA THR A 616 21.49 -1.02 18.51
C THR A 616 21.09 -2.48 18.30
N LEU A 617 20.52 -3.12 19.34
CA LEU A 617 19.99 -4.50 19.23
C LEU A 617 18.61 -4.57 18.55
N ALA A 618 17.87 -3.48 18.58
CA ALA A 618 16.54 -3.34 18.00
C ALA A 618 16.36 -1.94 17.42
N VAL A 619 15.35 -1.78 16.59
CA VAL A 619 14.94 -0.48 16.02
C VAL A 619 14.52 0.48 17.13
N PRO A 620 14.89 1.77 17.09
CA PRO A 620 14.42 2.78 18.05
C PRO A 620 12.88 2.84 18.11
N LYS A 621 12.32 2.81 19.31
CA LYS A 621 10.87 2.75 19.55
C LYS A 621 10.34 3.91 20.40
N ALA A 622 11.14 4.36 21.36
CA ALA A 622 10.70 5.41 22.30
C ALA A 622 10.52 6.76 21.60
N GLU A 623 11.31 6.99 20.58
CA GLU A 623 11.33 8.24 19.81
C GLU A 623 10.37 8.21 18.61
N GLU A 624 9.85 7.03 18.22
CA GLU A 624 8.93 6.89 17.09
C GLU A 624 7.63 7.66 17.36
N LEU A 625 7.30 8.61 16.47
CA LEU A 625 6.14 9.48 16.60
C LEU A 625 4.84 8.74 16.26
N VAL A 626 4.44 7.81 17.15
CA VAL A 626 3.19 7.05 17.07
C VAL A 626 2.53 7.09 18.44
N ALA A 627 1.22 7.37 18.47
CA ALA A 627 0.44 7.39 19.72
C ALA A 627 0.17 5.95 20.21
N ALA A 628 1.19 5.28 20.74
CA ALA A 628 1.11 3.91 21.26
C ALA A 628 0.95 3.90 22.78
N PRO A 629 -0.26 3.62 23.33
CA PRO A 629 -0.50 3.63 24.77
C PRO A 629 0.40 2.69 25.58
N SER A 630 0.78 1.57 24.97
CA SER A 630 1.66 0.57 25.60
C SER A 630 3.09 1.07 25.81
N ARG A 631 3.54 2.06 25.07
CA ARG A 631 4.90 2.63 25.15
C ARG A 631 4.97 3.86 26.04
N HIS A 632 3.85 4.61 26.19
CA HIS A 632 3.83 5.94 26.83
C HIS A 632 2.98 5.99 28.10
N GLY A 633 2.69 4.84 28.72
CA GLY A 633 2.01 4.81 30.03
C GLY A 633 0.51 5.06 30.01
N GLY A 634 -0.13 5.05 28.83
CA GLY A 634 -1.57 5.19 28.67
C GLY A 634 -1.96 6.06 27.47
N LYS A 635 -3.27 6.14 27.19
CA LYS A 635 -3.79 6.83 26.00
C LYS A 635 -3.45 8.33 26.02
N GLN A 636 -3.72 8.99 27.13
CA GLN A 636 -3.53 10.43 27.27
C GLN A 636 -2.05 10.85 27.11
N GLN A 637 -1.14 10.09 27.71
CA GLN A 637 0.30 10.33 27.59
C GLN A 637 0.79 10.06 26.16
N ALA A 638 0.25 9.05 25.49
CA ALA A 638 0.58 8.75 24.10
C ALA A 638 0.11 9.87 23.13
N GLU A 639 -1.08 10.42 23.38
CA GLU A 639 -1.60 11.59 22.64
C GLU A 639 -0.72 12.83 22.85
N ALA A 640 -0.34 13.13 24.10
CA ALA A 640 0.52 14.25 24.43
C ALA A 640 1.92 14.11 23.79
N PHE A 641 2.49 12.90 23.80
CA PHE A 641 3.76 12.60 23.16
C PHE A 641 3.68 12.83 21.63
N PHE A 642 2.64 12.29 21.00
CA PHE A 642 2.45 12.45 19.55
C PHE A 642 2.28 13.92 19.17
N MET A 643 1.38 14.64 19.87
CA MET A 643 1.12 16.06 19.60
C MET A 643 2.38 16.90 19.78
N GLY A 644 3.06 16.78 20.90
CA GLY A 644 4.27 17.56 21.18
C GLY A 644 5.39 17.27 20.19
N GLY A 645 5.64 15.98 19.90
CA GLY A 645 6.67 15.58 18.96
C GLY A 645 6.36 15.94 17.50
N MET A 646 5.09 15.81 17.10
CA MET A 646 4.66 16.18 15.75
C MET A 646 4.72 17.71 15.55
N THR A 647 4.27 18.49 16.53
CA THR A 647 4.39 19.96 16.49
C THR A 647 5.84 20.39 16.37
N GLN A 648 6.76 19.77 17.11
CA GLN A 648 8.20 20.06 17.02
C GLN A 648 8.75 19.70 15.65
N ALA A 649 8.39 18.52 15.09
CA ALA A 649 8.82 18.13 13.74
C ALA A 649 8.28 19.10 12.68
N MET A 650 6.99 19.46 12.73
CA MET A 650 6.38 20.42 11.79
C MET A 650 7.02 21.82 11.92
N HIS A 651 7.39 22.25 13.12
CA HIS A 651 8.11 23.52 13.32
C HIS A 651 9.50 23.49 12.64
N GLY A 652 10.24 22.39 12.80
CA GLY A 652 11.49 22.17 12.08
C GLY A 652 11.32 22.16 10.56
N LEU A 653 10.20 21.60 10.03
CA LEU A 653 9.87 21.70 8.62
C LEU A 653 9.62 23.15 8.15
N ALA A 654 8.92 23.94 8.97
CA ALA A 654 8.64 25.35 8.65
C ALA A 654 9.92 26.19 8.59
N GLU A 655 10.87 25.90 9.48
CA GLU A 655 12.18 26.59 9.52
C GLU A 655 13.09 26.19 8.34
N GLN A 656 13.08 24.91 7.94
CA GLN A 656 13.92 24.43 6.85
C GLN A 656 13.34 24.68 5.46
N ALA A 657 12.04 24.92 5.34
CA ALA A 657 11.37 25.07 4.06
C ALA A 657 11.94 26.24 3.25
N HIS A 658 12.22 26.00 1.95
CA HIS A 658 12.61 27.05 1.06
C HIS A 658 11.43 27.98 0.77
N PRO A 659 11.54 29.27 1.04
CA PRO A 659 10.37 30.19 1.07
C PRO A 659 9.68 30.38 -0.30
N ALA A 660 10.33 30.07 -1.41
CA ALA A 660 9.75 30.16 -2.75
C ALA A 660 8.79 29.01 -3.08
N PHE A 661 8.79 27.94 -2.30
CA PHE A 661 7.99 26.73 -2.56
C PHE A 661 7.05 26.40 -1.41
N PRO A 662 5.86 25.84 -1.69
CA PRO A 662 5.04 25.27 -0.63
C PRO A 662 5.66 24.00 -0.09
N VAL A 663 5.34 23.64 1.14
CA VAL A 663 5.60 22.31 1.74
C VAL A 663 4.42 21.40 1.43
N THR A 664 4.68 20.15 1.03
CA THR A 664 3.63 19.18 0.82
C THR A 664 3.71 18.07 1.86
N ILE A 665 2.58 17.79 2.52
CA ILE A 665 2.49 16.81 3.60
C ILE A 665 1.39 15.81 3.24
N TYR A 666 1.76 14.53 3.17
CA TYR A 666 0.80 13.45 2.93
C TYR A 666 0.21 12.98 4.26
N TYR A 667 -1.08 12.82 4.31
CA TYR A 667 -1.74 12.28 5.49
C TYR A 667 -2.96 11.43 5.09
N ALA A 668 -3.18 10.31 5.78
CA ALA A 668 -4.38 9.51 5.64
C ALA A 668 -5.04 9.31 7.00
N PHE A 669 -6.36 9.36 7.06
CA PHE A 669 -7.11 9.13 8.27
C PHE A 669 -8.24 8.13 8.04
N LYS A 670 -8.68 7.47 9.11
CA LYS A 670 -9.84 6.59 9.11
C LYS A 670 -11.06 7.35 9.61
N GLN A 671 -12.11 7.34 8.82
CA GLN A 671 -13.38 7.99 9.18
C GLN A 671 -14.20 7.22 10.25
N SER A 672 -13.75 6.02 10.68
CA SER A 672 -14.56 5.08 11.46
C SER A 672 -14.57 5.28 12.98
N GLU A 673 -13.94 6.31 13.55
CA GLU A 673 -13.63 6.29 14.99
C GLU A 673 -14.49 7.18 15.89
N THR A 674 -15.44 7.97 15.40
CA THR A 674 -16.36 8.66 16.30
C THR A 674 -17.78 8.80 15.75
N GLN A 675 -18.68 7.97 16.26
CA GLN A 675 -20.11 8.28 16.27
C GLN A 675 -20.36 9.28 17.40
N SER A 676 -20.20 10.55 17.14
CA SER A 676 -20.80 11.61 17.96
C SER A 676 -21.92 12.27 17.14
N GLU A 677 -22.99 12.65 17.79
CA GLU A 677 -24.20 13.23 17.18
C GLU A 677 -23.96 14.54 16.41
N VAL A 678 -22.74 15.05 16.38
CA VAL A 678 -22.33 16.28 15.69
C VAL A 678 -21.07 16.01 14.86
N GLY A 679 -21.24 15.47 13.67
CA GLY A 679 -20.20 15.40 12.64
C GLY A 679 -19.14 14.30 12.83
N THR A 680 -18.75 13.67 11.73
CA THR A 680 -17.67 12.69 11.66
C THR A 680 -16.31 13.39 11.69
N SER A 681 -15.68 13.50 12.84
CA SER A 681 -14.29 13.91 12.98
C SER A 681 -13.44 12.81 13.63
N SER A 682 -12.24 12.60 13.12
CA SER A 682 -11.29 11.65 13.70
C SER A 682 -10.33 12.44 14.59
N THR A 683 -10.23 12.05 15.85
CA THR A 683 -9.31 12.68 16.83
C THR A 683 -7.88 12.80 16.29
N GLY A 684 -7.40 11.81 15.53
CA GLY A 684 -6.05 11.83 14.96
C GLY A 684 -5.85 12.88 13.87
N TRP A 685 -6.88 13.14 13.04
CA TRP A 685 -6.82 14.16 11.99
C TRP A 685 -6.79 15.58 12.58
N GLU A 686 -7.67 15.86 13.52
CA GLU A 686 -7.73 17.15 14.21
C GLU A 686 -6.42 17.45 14.94
N THR A 687 -5.90 16.46 15.66
CA THR A 687 -4.62 16.55 16.37
C THR A 687 -3.46 16.85 15.42
N PHE A 688 -3.44 16.20 14.25
CA PHE A 688 -2.40 16.44 13.24
C PHE A 688 -2.49 17.84 12.62
N LEU A 689 -3.69 18.28 12.20
CA LEU A 689 -3.90 19.62 11.67
C LEU A 689 -3.53 20.71 12.70
N ASP A 690 -3.88 20.49 13.96
CA ASP A 690 -3.53 21.40 15.04
C ASP A 690 -2.01 21.54 15.20
N ALA A 691 -1.26 20.43 15.11
CA ALA A 691 0.21 20.44 15.10
C ALA A 691 0.78 21.25 13.93
N VAL A 692 0.23 21.09 12.72
CA VAL A 692 0.66 21.83 11.52
C VAL A 692 0.41 23.34 11.68
N ILE A 693 -0.75 23.72 12.21
CA ILE A 693 -1.13 25.11 12.40
C ILE A 693 -0.33 25.76 13.52
N GLN A 694 -0.11 25.05 14.64
CA GLN A 694 0.73 25.52 15.77
C GLN A 694 2.18 25.70 15.34
N ALA A 695 2.67 24.89 14.40
CA ALA A 695 3.99 25.05 13.81
C ALA A 695 4.14 26.28 12.91
N GLY A 696 3.07 27.04 12.68
CA GLY A 696 3.09 28.29 11.93
C GLY A 696 2.82 28.13 10.43
N PHE A 697 2.23 27.03 9.99
CA PHE A 697 1.80 26.85 8.60
C PHE A 697 0.39 27.44 8.35
N SER A 698 0.19 27.96 7.13
CA SER A 698 -1.12 28.05 6.48
C SER A 698 -1.32 26.84 5.57
N VAL A 699 -2.57 26.38 5.44
CA VAL A 699 -2.95 25.32 4.52
C VAL A 699 -3.59 25.97 3.29
N ASP A 700 -2.90 25.98 2.16
CA ASP A 700 -3.34 26.69 0.96
C ASP A 700 -4.14 25.81 -0.01
N GLY A 701 -4.06 24.49 0.16
CA GLY A 701 -4.82 23.53 -0.64
C GLY A 701 -4.76 22.10 -0.10
N THR A 702 -5.71 21.28 -0.54
CA THR A 702 -5.70 19.83 -0.25
C THR A 702 -6.07 19.05 -1.50
N TRP A 703 -5.37 17.92 -1.72
CA TRP A 703 -5.60 17.06 -2.88
C TRP A 703 -5.83 15.62 -2.43
N PRO A 704 -7.00 15.01 -2.73
CA PRO A 704 -7.24 13.62 -2.46
C PRO A 704 -6.49 12.74 -3.46
N MET A 705 -5.65 11.83 -2.96
CA MET A 705 -4.93 10.85 -3.77
C MET A 705 -5.38 9.45 -3.42
N ARG A 706 -5.86 8.68 -4.39
CA ARG A 706 -6.28 7.30 -4.20
C ARG A 706 -5.07 6.39 -4.07
N THR A 707 -4.81 5.97 -2.86
CA THR A 707 -3.65 5.14 -2.55
C THR A 707 -4.01 3.67 -2.34
N GLU A 708 -5.29 3.26 -2.31
CA GLU A 708 -5.70 1.88 -2.08
C GLU A 708 -6.31 1.18 -3.30
N SER A 709 -6.14 -0.15 -3.39
CA SER A 709 -6.65 -0.96 -4.49
C SER A 709 -8.16 -1.16 -4.36
N ILE A 710 -8.91 -0.93 -5.42
CA ILE A 710 -10.36 -1.18 -5.53
C ILE A 710 -10.70 -2.64 -5.19
N ALA A 711 -9.80 -3.59 -5.45
CA ALA A 711 -10.00 -5.01 -5.17
C ALA A 711 -10.01 -5.37 -3.67
N ASN A 712 -9.50 -4.50 -2.81
CA ASN A 712 -9.46 -4.68 -1.35
C ASN A 712 -10.61 -4.00 -0.61
N LEU A 713 -11.45 -3.25 -1.28
CA LEU A 713 -12.65 -2.69 -0.71
C LEU A 713 -13.59 -3.86 -0.36
N LYS A 714 -13.68 -4.18 0.92
CA LYS A 714 -14.74 -5.05 1.44
C LYS A 714 -16.06 -4.43 0.99
N LYS A 715 -16.88 -5.17 0.29
CA LYS A 715 -18.15 -4.74 -0.33
C LYS A 715 -19.16 -4.04 0.62
N ASN A 716 -18.87 -3.86 1.88
CA ASN A 716 -19.80 -3.38 2.91
C ASN A 716 -19.26 -2.30 3.85
N VAL A 717 -18.14 -1.64 3.54
CA VAL A 717 -17.62 -0.56 4.38
C VAL A 717 -17.23 0.59 3.49
N SER A 718 -17.86 1.74 3.67
CA SER A 718 -17.47 3.05 3.14
C SER A 718 -16.12 3.44 3.78
N ALA A 719 -15.06 2.73 3.46
CA ALA A 719 -13.72 3.08 3.92
C ALA A 719 -13.12 4.00 2.87
N LEU A 720 -12.92 5.25 3.23
CA LEU A 720 -12.14 6.19 2.45
C LEU A 720 -10.74 5.62 2.20
N ALA A 721 -10.48 5.36 0.93
CA ALA A 721 -9.23 4.78 0.45
C ALA A 721 -8.25 5.86 -0.02
N SER A 722 -8.47 7.13 0.35
CA SER A 722 -7.71 8.27 -0.13
C SER A 722 -6.78 8.81 0.94
N SER A 723 -5.55 9.15 0.55
CA SER A 723 -4.67 10.01 1.31
C SER A 723 -4.87 11.45 0.86
N ILE A 724 -4.75 12.40 1.77
CA ILE A 724 -4.80 13.82 1.46
C ILE A 724 -3.39 14.37 1.39
N ILE A 725 -3.11 15.20 0.41
CA ILE A 725 -1.91 16.02 0.37
C ILE A 725 -2.29 17.41 0.84
N LEU A 726 -1.70 17.85 1.95
CA LEU A 726 -1.76 19.23 2.41
C LEU A 726 -0.69 20.04 1.68
N VAL A 727 -1.08 21.14 1.10
CA VAL A 727 -0.18 22.13 0.50
C VAL A 727 -0.08 23.29 1.48
N CYS A 728 1.09 23.48 2.07
CA CYS A 728 1.30 24.41 3.18
C CYS A 728 2.35 25.46 2.83
N ARG A 729 2.16 26.68 3.34
CA ARG A 729 3.18 27.75 3.37
C ARG A 729 3.37 28.24 4.80
N THR A 730 4.54 28.77 5.09
CA THR A 730 4.76 29.48 6.36
C THR A 730 3.87 30.70 6.43
N ARG A 731 3.05 30.79 7.49
CA ARG A 731 2.13 31.89 7.71
C ARG A 731 2.91 33.15 8.05
N ALA A 732 2.50 34.29 7.51
CA ALA A 732 3.13 35.57 7.82
C ALA A 732 2.99 35.89 9.32
N VAL A 733 4.07 36.38 9.93
CA VAL A 733 4.06 36.84 11.34
C VAL A 733 3.04 37.94 11.57
N SER A 734 2.76 38.75 10.55
CA SER A 734 1.77 39.83 10.56
C SER A 734 0.33 39.37 10.25
N ALA A 735 0.04 38.08 10.24
CA ALA A 735 -1.29 37.57 9.95
C ALA A 735 -2.35 38.22 10.88
N PRO A 736 -3.50 38.67 10.34
CA PRO A 736 -4.54 39.31 11.16
C PRO A 736 -5.26 38.32 12.05
N THR A 737 -5.90 38.82 13.10
CA THR A 737 -6.88 38.08 13.91
C THR A 737 -8.27 38.36 13.35
N ALA A 738 -9.14 37.35 13.31
CA ALA A 738 -10.53 37.48 12.87
C ALA A 738 -11.50 37.00 13.95
N THR A 739 -12.71 37.51 13.91
CA THR A 739 -13.84 36.98 14.69
C THR A 739 -14.46 35.77 13.98
N ARG A 740 -15.15 34.90 14.70
CA ARG A 740 -15.93 33.78 14.14
C ARG A 740 -16.88 34.25 13.03
N ARG A 741 -17.48 35.44 13.17
CA ARG A 741 -18.38 36.00 12.15
C ARG A 741 -17.67 36.35 10.86
N GLU A 742 -16.50 36.99 10.93
CA GLU A 742 -15.68 37.33 9.77
C GLU A 742 -15.20 36.05 9.07
N PHE A 743 -14.80 35.03 9.82
CA PHE A 743 -14.42 33.73 9.31
C PHE A 743 -15.58 33.07 8.52
N ILE A 744 -16.79 32.99 9.10
CA ILE A 744 -17.97 32.43 8.42
C ILE A 744 -18.32 33.24 7.17
N THR A 745 -18.21 34.56 7.21
CA THR A 745 -18.49 35.43 6.03
C THR A 745 -17.51 35.13 4.91
N ALA A 746 -16.23 34.98 5.22
CA ALA A 746 -15.21 34.62 4.22
C ALA A 746 -15.43 33.20 3.67
N LEU A 747 -15.78 32.24 4.52
CA LEU A 747 -16.12 30.87 4.08
C LEU A 747 -17.28 30.87 3.09
N LYS A 748 -18.37 31.56 3.39
CA LYS A 748 -19.56 31.65 2.53
C LYS A 748 -19.28 32.32 1.19
N ALA A 749 -18.32 33.23 1.15
CA ALA A 749 -17.91 33.89 -0.10
C ALA A 749 -16.99 32.98 -0.97
N GLU A 750 -16.07 32.25 -0.37
CA GLU A 750 -14.99 31.57 -1.10
C GLU A 750 -15.24 30.08 -1.34
N LEU A 751 -15.88 29.37 -0.38
CA LEU A 751 -16.05 27.92 -0.46
C LEU A 751 -16.94 27.46 -1.62
N PRO A 752 -18.07 28.13 -1.99
CA PRO A 752 -18.86 27.72 -3.15
C PRO A 752 -18.11 27.79 -4.47
N MET A 753 -17.27 28.80 -4.68
CA MET A 753 -16.44 28.90 -5.89
C MET A 753 -15.37 27.81 -5.92
N ALA A 754 -14.73 27.52 -4.80
CA ALA A 754 -13.77 26.45 -4.69
C ALA A 754 -14.44 25.07 -4.93
N LEU A 755 -15.64 24.86 -4.41
CA LEU A 755 -16.42 23.64 -4.63
C LEU A 755 -16.74 23.44 -6.11
N ALA A 756 -17.22 24.48 -6.80
CA ALA A 756 -17.50 24.40 -8.23
C ALA A 756 -16.22 24.07 -9.04
N HIS A 757 -15.08 24.62 -8.63
CA HIS A 757 -13.79 24.30 -9.24
C HIS A 757 -13.38 22.83 -9.02
N LEU A 758 -13.56 22.32 -7.82
CA LEU A 758 -13.29 20.91 -7.47
C LEU A 758 -14.20 19.95 -8.26
N GLN A 759 -15.49 20.29 -8.40
CA GLN A 759 -16.45 19.51 -9.20
C GLN A 759 -16.09 19.50 -10.69
N ARG A 760 -15.70 20.65 -11.27
CA ARG A 760 -15.21 20.73 -12.65
C ARG A 760 -13.92 19.93 -12.85
N GLY A 761 -13.05 19.85 -11.84
CA GLY A 761 -11.86 19.02 -11.83
C GLY A 761 -12.14 17.51 -11.68
N ASN A 762 -13.40 17.06 -11.77
CA ASN A 762 -13.82 15.65 -11.68
C ASN A 762 -13.35 14.93 -10.42
N ILE A 763 -13.33 15.63 -9.28
CA ILE A 763 -13.08 14.95 -7.99
C ILE A 763 -14.25 14.02 -7.70
N ALA A 764 -13.94 12.78 -7.34
CA ALA A 764 -14.97 11.81 -7.00
C ALA A 764 -15.85 12.31 -5.85
N PRO A 765 -17.16 12.10 -5.88
CA PRO A 765 -18.07 12.51 -4.80
C PRO A 765 -17.63 12.04 -3.41
N VAL A 766 -17.09 10.83 -3.31
CA VAL A 766 -16.52 10.26 -2.08
C VAL A 766 -15.37 11.09 -1.51
N ASP A 767 -14.62 11.76 -2.36
CA ASP A 767 -13.44 12.55 -1.98
C ASP A 767 -13.75 14.06 -1.86
N LEU A 768 -14.94 14.50 -2.32
CA LEU A 768 -15.29 15.92 -2.45
C LEU A 768 -15.31 16.66 -1.10
N ALA A 769 -15.91 16.06 -0.08
CA ALA A 769 -15.97 16.66 1.24
C ALA A 769 -14.55 16.88 1.82
N GLN A 770 -13.65 15.93 1.59
CA GLN A 770 -12.26 16.05 2.04
C GLN A 770 -11.45 17.05 1.21
N ALA A 771 -11.66 17.09 -0.10
CA ALA A 771 -11.03 18.07 -0.96
C ALA A 771 -11.48 19.50 -0.59
N ALA A 772 -12.74 19.67 -0.22
CA ALA A 772 -13.31 20.96 0.20
C ALA A 772 -12.80 21.45 1.57
N ILE A 773 -12.27 20.54 2.42
CA ILE A 773 -11.59 20.93 3.66
C ILE A 773 -10.43 21.90 3.37
N GLY A 774 -9.66 21.68 2.31
CA GLY A 774 -8.51 22.51 1.97
C GLY A 774 -8.85 23.99 1.77
N PRO A 775 -9.73 24.35 0.84
CA PRO A 775 -10.19 25.73 0.67
C PRO A 775 -10.76 26.32 1.97
N GLY A 776 -11.51 25.54 2.75
CA GLY A 776 -12.02 25.97 4.04
C GLY A 776 -10.91 26.23 5.06
N MET A 777 -9.92 25.35 5.13
CA MET A 777 -8.75 25.52 5.99
C MET A 777 -7.85 26.67 5.50
N ALA A 778 -7.77 26.95 4.20
CA ALA A 778 -7.06 28.11 3.68
C ALA A 778 -7.67 29.42 4.22
N VAL A 779 -9.01 29.49 4.30
CA VAL A 779 -9.69 30.63 4.93
C VAL A 779 -9.39 30.69 6.43
N TYR A 780 -9.39 29.57 7.15
CA TYR A 780 -9.13 29.52 8.60
C TYR A 780 -7.68 29.90 8.92
N THR A 781 -6.71 29.30 8.22
CA THR A 781 -5.29 29.40 8.56
C THR A 781 -4.60 30.68 8.07
N ARG A 782 -5.25 31.48 7.23
CA ARG A 782 -4.76 32.82 6.87
C ARG A 782 -4.74 33.79 8.04
N TYR A 783 -5.55 33.53 9.07
CA TYR A 783 -5.60 34.31 10.29
C TYR A 783 -4.62 33.75 11.32
N ALA A 784 -4.02 34.65 12.13
CA ALA A 784 -3.21 34.24 13.25
C ALA A 784 -4.06 33.50 14.29
N ARG A 785 -5.30 33.99 14.52
CA ARG A 785 -6.32 33.38 15.37
C ARG A 785 -7.72 33.77 14.86
N VAL A 786 -8.64 32.85 15.01
CA VAL A 786 -10.08 33.12 14.88
C VAL A 786 -10.66 33.06 16.28
N LEU A 787 -11.34 34.12 16.72
CA LEU A 787 -11.87 34.22 18.07
C LEU A 787 -13.37 33.95 18.09
N ASP A 788 -13.85 33.20 19.09
CA ASP A 788 -15.27 33.05 19.40
C ASP A 788 -15.87 34.30 20.06
N ALA A 789 -17.13 34.19 20.50
CA ALA A 789 -17.85 35.30 21.13
C ALA A 789 -17.25 35.69 22.52
N GLU A 790 -16.60 34.74 23.17
CA GLU A 790 -15.94 34.90 24.47
C GLU A 790 -14.48 35.39 24.35
N GLY A 791 -13.99 35.60 23.11
CA GLY A 791 -12.60 35.99 22.83
C GLY A 791 -11.59 34.87 22.94
N LYS A 792 -12.04 33.62 23.01
CA LYS A 792 -11.20 32.43 23.00
C LYS A 792 -10.90 31.97 21.56
N ALA A 793 -9.71 31.42 21.33
CA ALA A 793 -9.35 30.90 20.01
C ALA A 793 -10.25 29.70 19.62
N LEU A 794 -10.84 29.77 18.43
CA LEU A 794 -11.64 28.72 17.85
C LEU A 794 -10.75 27.48 17.63
N SER A 795 -11.20 26.30 18.08
CA SER A 795 -10.43 25.06 17.86
C SER A 795 -10.47 24.61 16.41
N VAL A 796 -9.50 23.77 15.99
CA VAL A 796 -9.49 23.14 14.66
C VAL A 796 -10.76 22.30 14.44
N ARG A 797 -11.25 21.64 15.49
CA ARG A 797 -12.50 20.88 15.46
C ARG A 797 -13.70 21.76 15.11
N ASP A 798 -13.83 22.89 15.78
CA ASP A 798 -14.95 23.82 15.55
C ASP A 798 -14.85 24.47 14.17
N ALA A 799 -13.62 24.79 13.73
CA ALA A 799 -13.39 25.29 12.37
C ALA A 799 -13.79 24.27 11.30
N LEU A 800 -13.42 22.99 11.46
CA LEU A 800 -13.83 21.90 10.56
C LEU A 800 -15.35 21.69 10.55
N ALA A 801 -16.00 21.80 11.71
CA ALA A 801 -17.47 21.72 11.81
C ALA A 801 -18.14 22.85 11.01
N LEU A 802 -17.65 24.09 11.12
CA LEU A 802 -18.16 25.24 10.36
C LEU A 802 -17.89 25.11 8.86
N ILE A 803 -16.72 24.57 8.46
CA ILE A 803 -16.39 24.31 7.06
C ILE A 803 -17.37 23.28 6.48
N ASN A 804 -17.60 22.17 7.17
CA ASN A 804 -18.53 21.13 6.74
C ASN A 804 -19.98 21.66 6.67
N GLN A 805 -20.40 22.46 7.64
CA GLN A 805 -21.71 23.11 7.61
C GLN A 805 -21.85 24.03 6.39
N THR A 806 -20.86 24.87 6.11
CA THR A 806 -20.88 25.77 4.97
C THR A 806 -20.84 25.01 3.63
N LEU A 807 -20.11 23.90 3.58
CA LEU A 807 -20.11 23.00 2.43
C LEU A 807 -21.51 22.42 2.17
N ASP A 808 -22.16 21.98 3.22
CA ASP A 808 -23.53 21.46 3.13
C ASP A 808 -24.52 22.52 2.67
N GLU A 809 -24.39 23.74 3.17
CA GLU A 809 -25.20 24.90 2.74
C GLU A 809 -24.96 25.19 1.23
N ALA A 810 -23.70 25.23 0.78
CA ALA A 810 -23.35 25.48 -0.60
C ALA A 810 -23.87 24.40 -1.57
N LEU A 811 -23.78 23.11 -1.17
CA LEU A 811 -24.36 22.01 -1.95
C LEU A 811 -25.89 22.06 -1.99
N ALA A 812 -26.53 22.54 -0.91
CA ALA A 812 -27.98 22.71 -0.88
C ALA A 812 -28.45 23.89 -1.74
N GLU A 813 -27.67 24.98 -1.83
CA GLU A 813 -27.97 26.12 -2.71
C GLU A 813 -27.96 25.73 -4.19
N GLN A 814 -27.09 24.78 -4.61
CA GLN A 814 -27.07 24.24 -5.97
C GLN A 814 -28.37 23.51 -6.36
N GLU A 815 -29.21 23.09 -5.38
CA GLU A 815 -30.51 22.47 -5.69
C GLU A 815 -31.46 23.43 -6.42
N GLY A 816 -31.26 24.75 -6.31
CA GLY A 816 -32.05 25.74 -7.02
C GLY A 816 -31.92 25.65 -8.55
N ASP A 817 -30.85 25.10 -9.05
CA ASP A 817 -30.53 24.98 -10.47
C ASP A 817 -31.18 23.75 -11.12
N PHE A 818 -31.76 22.82 -10.33
CA PHE A 818 -32.47 21.67 -10.84
C PHE A 818 -33.94 21.99 -11.16
N ASP A 819 -34.51 21.25 -12.10
CA ASP A 819 -35.94 21.33 -12.46
C ASP A 819 -36.83 20.97 -11.26
N ALA A 820 -38.12 21.35 -11.32
CA ALA A 820 -39.05 21.16 -10.22
C ALA A 820 -39.25 19.68 -9.83
N ASP A 821 -39.26 18.79 -10.81
CA ASP A 821 -39.42 17.34 -10.61
C ASP A 821 -38.18 16.72 -9.95
N SER A 822 -37.01 17.10 -10.38
CA SER A 822 -35.75 16.68 -9.75
C SER A 822 -35.61 17.20 -8.32
N ARG A 823 -36.04 18.41 -8.02
CA ARG A 823 -36.09 18.96 -6.63
C ARG A 823 -37.09 18.19 -5.76
N TRP A 824 -38.22 17.76 -6.32
CA TRP A 824 -39.17 16.90 -5.63
C TRP A 824 -38.55 15.53 -5.37
N ALA A 825 -37.98 14.94 -6.42
CA ALA A 825 -37.35 13.61 -6.34
C ALA A 825 -36.22 13.57 -5.30
N LEU A 826 -35.39 14.60 -5.21
CA LEU A 826 -34.38 14.76 -4.17
C LEU A 826 -34.97 14.77 -2.76
N ALA A 827 -35.98 15.59 -2.52
CA ALA A 827 -36.63 15.70 -1.21
C ALA A 827 -37.33 14.39 -0.82
N TRP A 828 -37.95 13.70 -1.77
CA TRP A 828 -38.57 12.40 -1.56
C TRP A 828 -37.52 11.32 -1.30
N PHE A 829 -36.44 11.30 -2.09
CA PHE A 829 -35.32 10.37 -1.94
C PHE A 829 -34.63 10.54 -0.57
N GLU A 830 -34.51 11.75 -0.10
CA GLU A 830 -33.94 12.03 1.23
C GLU A 830 -34.75 11.35 2.34
N GLN A 831 -36.09 11.39 2.23
CA GLN A 831 -37.01 10.83 3.23
C GLN A 831 -37.16 9.31 3.07
N SER A 832 -37.49 8.85 1.88
CA SER A 832 -37.98 7.50 1.59
C SER A 832 -37.04 6.64 0.75
N GLY A 833 -36.04 7.24 0.06
CA GLY A 833 -35.22 6.52 -0.93
C GLY A 833 -36.09 5.99 -2.06
N PHE A 834 -35.88 4.74 -2.43
CA PHE A 834 -36.70 4.02 -3.39
C PHE A 834 -37.84 3.20 -2.75
N ALA A 835 -38.11 3.38 -1.45
CA ALA A 835 -39.21 2.71 -0.77
C ALA A 835 -40.56 3.39 -1.03
N ASP A 836 -41.64 2.61 -0.87
CA ASP A 836 -43.00 3.13 -0.95
C ASP A 836 -43.30 4.15 0.14
N GLY A 837 -43.94 5.26 -0.23
CA GLY A 837 -44.48 6.25 0.70
C GLY A 837 -45.94 6.58 0.37
N GLU A 838 -46.59 7.35 1.25
CA GLU A 838 -48.01 7.67 1.12
C GLU A 838 -48.25 8.74 0.05
N PHE A 839 -49.30 8.53 -0.82
CA PHE A 839 -49.64 9.47 -1.89
C PHE A 839 -49.94 10.89 -1.37
N GLY A 840 -50.60 11.00 -0.22
CA GLY A 840 -50.92 12.31 0.36
C GLY A 840 -49.68 13.13 0.70
N VAL A 841 -48.62 12.48 1.22
CA VAL A 841 -47.33 13.14 1.52
C VAL A 841 -46.66 13.55 0.20
N ALA A 842 -46.68 12.68 -0.80
CA ALA A 842 -46.08 12.95 -2.11
C ALA A 842 -46.77 14.13 -2.81
N ASP A 843 -48.09 14.23 -2.75
CA ASP A 843 -48.89 15.31 -3.37
C ASP A 843 -48.65 16.66 -2.66
N VAL A 844 -48.60 16.68 -1.32
CA VAL A 844 -48.23 17.90 -0.57
C VAL A 844 -46.86 18.40 -0.94
N LEU A 845 -45.89 17.50 -1.01
CA LEU A 845 -44.50 17.83 -1.42
C LEU A 845 -44.47 18.30 -2.88
N ALA A 846 -45.26 17.70 -3.80
CA ALA A 846 -45.30 18.10 -5.18
C ALA A 846 -45.84 19.53 -5.37
N ARG A 847 -46.86 19.91 -4.64
CA ARG A 847 -47.38 21.30 -4.62
C ARG A 847 -46.33 22.27 -4.06
N ALA A 848 -45.61 21.89 -3.00
CA ALA A 848 -44.55 22.72 -2.42
C ALA A 848 -43.37 22.93 -3.36
N LYS A 849 -43.09 22.00 -4.26
CA LYS A 849 -42.01 22.09 -5.26
C LYS A 849 -42.49 22.56 -6.64
N ASN A 850 -43.76 22.95 -6.76
CA ASN A 850 -44.38 23.41 -7.98
C ASN A 850 -44.39 22.37 -9.13
N THR A 851 -44.73 21.14 -8.78
CA THR A 851 -44.92 20.00 -9.70
C THR A 851 -46.13 19.17 -9.35
N SER A 852 -46.37 18.04 -10.01
CA SER A 852 -47.50 17.14 -9.73
C SER A 852 -47.07 15.67 -9.79
N VAL A 853 -47.60 14.85 -8.88
CA VAL A 853 -47.36 13.40 -8.85
C VAL A 853 -47.73 12.75 -10.18
N ALA A 854 -48.88 13.10 -10.76
CA ALA A 854 -49.30 12.60 -12.08
C ALA A 854 -48.31 12.91 -13.18
N GLY A 855 -47.83 14.17 -13.25
CA GLY A 855 -46.84 14.57 -14.26
C GLY A 855 -45.50 13.86 -14.10
N MET A 856 -45.07 13.50 -12.90
CA MET A 856 -43.85 12.74 -12.67
C MET A 856 -44.01 11.23 -12.93
N VAL A 857 -45.25 10.69 -12.83
CA VAL A 857 -45.55 9.35 -13.32
C VAL A 857 -45.50 9.30 -14.86
N ASP A 858 -46.11 10.33 -15.51
CA ASP A 858 -46.05 10.47 -16.97
C ASP A 858 -44.61 10.66 -17.50
N ALA A 859 -43.77 11.34 -16.74
CA ALA A 859 -42.34 11.48 -17.04
C ALA A 859 -41.56 10.18 -16.79
N GLY A 860 -42.11 9.16 -16.21
CA GLY A 860 -41.43 7.89 -16.01
C GLY A 860 -40.47 7.84 -14.84
N ILE A 861 -40.51 8.79 -13.90
CA ILE A 861 -39.63 8.80 -12.70
C ILE A 861 -40.28 8.20 -11.46
N LEU A 862 -41.63 8.10 -11.43
CA LEU A 862 -42.42 7.60 -10.34
C LEU A 862 -43.29 6.41 -10.73
N ALA A 863 -43.52 5.51 -9.78
CA ALA A 863 -44.64 4.56 -9.78
C ALA A 863 -45.67 5.00 -8.72
N SER A 864 -46.96 5.04 -9.11
CA SER A 864 -48.05 5.34 -8.19
C SER A 864 -49.12 4.26 -8.30
N SER A 865 -49.40 3.58 -7.21
CA SER A 865 -50.44 2.56 -7.14
C SER A 865 -51.01 2.39 -5.73
N ARG A 866 -52.34 2.17 -5.64
CA ARG A 866 -53.03 1.85 -4.38
C ARG A 866 -52.80 2.83 -3.24
N GLY A 867 -52.70 4.15 -3.55
CA GLY A 867 -52.42 5.21 -2.58
C GLY A 867 -50.98 5.31 -2.12
N LYS A 868 -50.05 4.61 -2.79
CA LYS A 868 -48.61 4.70 -2.56
C LYS A 868 -47.86 5.23 -3.75
N VAL A 869 -46.70 5.86 -3.48
CA VAL A 869 -45.80 6.45 -4.48
C VAL A 869 -44.37 6.04 -4.15
N ARG A 870 -43.60 5.68 -5.15
CA ARG A 870 -42.17 5.45 -5.04
C ARG A 870 -41.40 5.93 -6.28
N LEU A 871 -40.14 6.31 -6.07
CA LEU A 871 -39.21 6.54 -7.19
C LEU A 871 -38.86 5.23 -7.89
N LEU A 872 -38.76 5.26 -9.21
CA LEU A 872 -38.25 4.12 -9.99
C LEU A 872 -36.74 4.00 -9.85
N ARG A 873 -36.26 2.75 -9.68
CA ARG A 873 -34.83 2.44 -9.68
C ARG A 873 -34.25 2.57 -11.08
N PRO A 874 -32.92 2.70 -11.24
CA PRO A 874 -32.29 2.80 -12.57
C PRO A 874 -32.66 1.66 -13.52
N ASP A 875 -32.80 0.44 -13.00
CA ASP A 875 -33.19 -0.76 -13.77
C ASP A 875 -34.69 -0.83 -14.11
N GLU A 876 -35.53 -0.06 -13.41
CA GLU A 876 -36.97 0.01 -13.63
C GLU A 876 -37.41 1.14 -14.58
N LEU A 877 -36.48 2.05 -14.95
CA LEU A 877 -36.78 3.16 -15.87
C LEU A 877 -37.16 2.66 -17.27
N PRO A 878 -37.96 3.41 -18.05
CA PRO A 878 -38.32 3.04 -19.43
C PRO A 878 -37.11 2.67 -20.28
N ALA A 879 -37.15 1.57 -20.98
CA ALA A 879 -36.05 1.08 -21.79
C ALA A 879 -35.89 1.83 -23.12
N ASP A 880 -37.01 2.37 -23.63
CA ASP A 880 -37.16 3.11 -24.87
C ASP A 880 -37.01 4.63 -24.72
N TRP A 881 -36.57 5.11 -23.54
CA TRP A 881 -36.37 6.52 -23.29
C TRP A 881 -35.28 7.12 -24.21
N ASP A 882 -35.64 8.23 -24.89
CA ASP A 882 -34.72 9.02 -25.70
C ASP A 882 -34.80 10.50 -25.30
N PRO A 883 -33.70 11.12 -24.83
CA PRO A 883 -33.71 12.50 -24.39
C PRO A 883 -34.04 13.51 -25.49
N ALA A 884 -33.95 13.11 -26.76
CA ALA A 884 -34.29 13.99 -27.90
C ALA A 884 -35.80 14.14 -28.12
N THR A 885 -36.58 13.13 -27.70
CA THR A 885 -38.04 13.08 -27.89
C THR A 885 -38.82 13.24 -26.59
N ASP A 886 -38.14 13.28 -25.45
CA ASP A 886 -38.76 13.43 -24.15
C ASP A 886 -39.28 14.86 -23.96
N PRO A 887 -40.62 15.03 -23.80
CA PRO A 887 -41.25 16.35 -23.65
C PRO A 887 -41.03 16.95 -22.25
N ARG A 888 -40.55 16.15 -21.26
CA ARG A 888 -40.40 16.54 -19.86
C ARG A 888 -39.09 16.08 -19.25
N LEU A 889 -38.02 16.27 -19.99
CA LEU A 889 -36.68 15.86 -19.62
C LEU A 889 -36.25 16.45 -18.26
N THR A 890 -35.95 15.57 -17.28
CA THR A 890 -35.54 15.92 -15.91
C THR A 890 -34.11 15.55 -15.62
N ALA A 891 -33.46 16.29 -14.71
CA ALA A 891 -32.12 15.93 -14.26
C ALA A 891 -32.10 14.55 -13.56
N TRP A 892 -33.20 14.19 -12.88
CA TRP A 892 -33.37 12.87 -12.24
C TRP A 892 -33.30 11.71 -13.23
N GLU A 893 -34.02 11.79 -14.33
CA GLU A 893 -33.99 10.77 -15.39
C GLU A 893 -32.60 10.69 -16.03
N MET A 894 -32.05 11.85 -16.38
CA MET A 894 -30.73 11.91 -17.00
C MET A 894 -29.66 11.18 -16.18
N VAL A 895 -29.59 11.42 -14.86
CA VAL A 895 -28.59 10.78 -14.00
C VAL A 895 -28.80 9.27 -13.91
N HIS A 896 -30.06 8.81 -13.77
CA HIS A 896 -30.34 7.40 -13.57
C HIS A 896 -30.24 6.59 -14.87
N HIS A 897 -30.59 7.18 -16.02
CA HIS A 897 -30.34 6.56 -17.34
C HIS A 897 -28.84 6.50 -17.69
N LEU A 898 -28.05 7.50 -17.30
CA LEU A 898 -26.60 7.46 -17.45
C LEU A 898 -25.98 6.35 -16.57
N ILE A 899 -26.44 6.19 -15.32
CA ILE A 899 -26.02 5.11 -14.43
C ILE A 899 -26.39 3.74 -15.03
N ARG A 900 -27.62 3.56 -15.49
CA ARG A 900 -28.07 2.33 -16.14
C ARG A 900 -27.23 1.99 -17.37
N SER A 901 -26.96 2.99 -18.22
CA SER A 901 -26.14 2.80 -19.42
C SER A 901 -24.69 2.44 -19.05
N LEU A 902 -24.14 3.06 -18.01
CA LEU A 902 -22.79 2.77 -17.50
C LEU A 902 -22.69 1.35 -16.95
N GLU A 903 -23.69 0.92 -16.15
CA GLU A 903 -23.70 -0.41 -15.52
C GLU A 903 -23.94 -1.55 -16.53
N ALA A 904 -24.75 -1.31 -17.56
CA ALA A 904 -25.10 -2.30 -18.58
C ALA A 904 -24.09 -2.40 -19.72
N GLY A 905 -23.53 -1.28 -20.20
CA GLY A 905 -22.72 -1.23 -21.40
C GLY A 905 -21.40 -0.46 -21.25
N GLY A 906 -21.01 -0.14 -20.01
CA GLY A 906 -19.77 0.57 -19.69
C GLY A 906 -19.75 2.02 -20.16
N GLU A 907 -18.55 2.61 -20.11
CA GLU A 907 -18.32 4.03 -20.41
C GLU A 907 -18.74 4.43 -21.86
N ALA A 908 -18.60 3.53 -22.82
CA ALA A 908 -18.99 3.77 -24.21
C ALA A 908 -20.52 3.94 -24.38
N ALA A 909 -21.33 3.15 -23.68
CA ALA A 909 -22.80 3.26 -23.73
C ALA A 909 -23.26 4.55 -23.03
N ALA A 910 -22.68 4.89 -21.88
CA ALA A 910 -22.93 6.13 -21.18
C ALA A 910 -22.50 7.36 -22.02
N ALA A 911 -21.39 7.28 -22.75
CA ALA A 911 -20.90 8.32 -23.64
C ALA A 911 -21.85 8.59 -24.82
N ALA A 912 -22.40 7.54 -25.43
CA ALA A 912 -23.40 7.68 -26.48
C ALA A 912 -24.65 8.42 -25.99
N LEU A 913 -25.07 8.15 -24.74
CA LEU A 913 -26.19 8.86 -24.12
C LEU A 913 -25.82 10.31 -23.76
N ALA A 914 -24.62 10.53 -23.19
CA ALA A 914 -24.14 11.86 -22.84
C ALA A 914 -24.00 12.76 -24.08
N ALA A 915 -23.59 12.21 -25.21
CA ALA A 915 -23.54 12.95 -26.50
C ALA A 915 -24.93 13.42 -26.94
N LYS A 916 -25.99 12.61 -26.75
CA LYS A 916 -27.37 13.00 -27.04
C LYS A 916 -27.88 14.07 -26.05
N LEU A 917 -27.49 14.03 -24.79
CA LEU A 917 -27.85 15.00 -23.76
C LEU A 917 -27.15 16.36 -23.95
N GLY A 918 -25.98 16.37 -24.59
CA GLY A 918 -25.20 17.58 -24.81
C GLY A 918 -24.82 18.27 -23.48
N SER A 919 -25.00 19.59 -23.40
CA SER A 919 -24.68 20.36 -22.18
C SER A 919 -25.53 19.96 -20.95
N LYS A 920 -26.70 19.37 -21.15
CA LYS A 920 -27.57 18.93 -20.05
C LYS A 920 -26.98 17.75 -19.25
N ALA A 921 -26.06 17.00 -19.86
CA ALA A 921 -25.36 15.92 -19.18
C ALA A 921 -24.56 16.41 -17.94
N GLU A 922 -24.05 17.66 -17.96
CA GLU A 922 -23.37 18.25 -16.80
C GLU A 922 -24.31 18.45 -15.61
N ILE A 923 -25.58 18.80 -15.85
CA ILE A 923 -26.58 18.93 -14.78
C ILE A 923 -26.84 17.57 -14.12
N ALA A 924 -26.87 16.49 -14.92
CA ALA A 924 -26.96 15.12 -14.38
C ALA A 924 -25.76 14.78 -13.49
N ARG A 925 -24.54 15.18 -13.87
CA ARG A 925 -23.35 14.99 -13.05
C ARG A 925 -23.43 15.77 -11.73
N GLU A 926 -23.87 17.02 -11.76
CA GLU A 926 -24.08 17.83 -10.54
C GLU A 926 -25.11 17.18 -9.60
N LEU A 927 -26.20 16.66 -10.16
CA LEU A 927 -27.18 15.91 -9.38
C LEU A 927 -26.60 14.63 -8.77
N ALA A 928 -25.69 13.94 -9.47
CA ALA A 928 -25.00 12.76 -8.93
C ALA A 928 -24.16 13.08 -7.69
N TYR A 929 -23.46 14.23 -7.66
CA TYR A 929 -22.75 14.69 -6.45
C TYR A 929 -23.69 14.89 -5.27
N ARG A 930 -24.85 15.51 -5.51
CA ARG A 930 -25.84 15.76 -4.48
C ARG A 930 -26.46 14.47 -3.94
N LEU A 931 -26.83 13.56 -4.83
CA LEU A 931 -27.38 12.24 -4.47
C LEU A 931 -26.37 11.39 -3.69
N TYR A 932 -25.11 11.43 -4.07
CA TYR A 932 -24.05 10.77 -3.31
C TYR A 932 -24.02 11.26 -1.86
N THR A 933 -24.01 12.59 -1.65
CA THR A 933 -23.97 13.21 -0.32
C THR A 933 -25.19 12.81 0.52
N LEU A 934 -26.38 12.77 -0.08
CA LEU A 934 -27.59 12.31 0.59
C LEU A 934 -27.51 10.82 0.99
N CYS A 935 -27.00 9.97 0.10
CA CYS A 935 -26.81 8.54 0.38
C CYS A 935 -25.83 8.31 1.54
N GLU A 936 -24.73 9.03 1.59
CA GLU A 936 -23.76 8.97 2.69
C GLU A 936 -24.40 9.33 4.03
N ARG A 937 -25.13 10.44 4.10
CA ARG A 937 -25.82 10.87 5.33
C ARG A 937 -26.86 9.83 5.81
N LYS A 938 -27.57 9.22 4.87
CA LYS A 938 -28.63 8.23 5.18
C LYS A 938 -28.10 6.79 5.26
N LYS A 939 -26.76 6.59 5.16
CA LYS A 939 -26.09 5.27 5.20
C LYS A 939 -26.59 4.30 4.11
N ARG A 940 -26.92 4.80 2.92
CA ARG A 940 -27.38 4.04 1.74
C ARG A 940 -26.18 3.71 0.85
N ALA A 941 -25.31 2.84 1.32
CA ALA A 941 -24.01 2.58 0.68
C ALA A 941 -24.12 2.01 -0.74
N GLN A 942 -25.15 1.24 -1.04
CA GLN A 942 -25.35 0.62 -2.35
C GLN A 942 -25.66 1.68 -3.43
N GLU A 943 -26.59 2.59 -3.13
CA GLU A 943 -26.95 3.68 -4.04
C GLU A 943 -25.82 4.69 -4.19
N ALA A 944 -25.08 4.97 -3.12
CA ALA A 944 -23.89 5.85 -3.16
C ALA A 944 -22.84 5.38 -4.17
N LEU A 945 -22.63 4.05 -4.32
CA LEU A 945 -21.66 3.49 -5.24
C LEU A 945 -21.97 3.82 -6.71
N SER A 946 -23.24 3.76 -7.13
CA SER A 946 -23.64 4.05 -8.50
C SER A 946 -23.44 5.52 -8.86
N TYR A 947 -23.80 6.45 -7.97
CA TYR A 947 -23.56 7.90 -8.18
C TYR A 947 -22.08 8.23 -8.22
N ASN A 948 -21.31 7.66 -7.31
CA ASN A 948 -19.86 7.82 -7.31
C ASN A 948 -19.20 7.24 -8.58
N GLY A 949 -19.66 6.08 -9.04
CA GLY A 949 -19.21 5.42 -10.26
C GLY A 949 -19.42 6.27 -11.50
N LEU A 950 -20.60 6.90 -11.64
CA LEU A 950 -20.91 7.78 -12.76
C LEU A 950 -19.93 8.96 -12.82
N VAL A 951 -19.71 9.65 -11.70
CA VAL A 951 -18.78 10.79 -11.66
C VAL A 951 -17.34 10.36 -11.93
N GLN A 952 -16.93 9.22 -11.40
CA GLN A 952 -15.57 8.69 -11.65
C GLN A 952 -15.30 8.36 -13.11
N SER A 953 -16.31 7.84 -13.82
CA SER A 953 -16.22 7.54 -15.25
C SER A 953 -16.44 8.78 -16.15
N TRP A 954 -16.80 9.92 -15.56
CA TRP A 954 -17.18 11.12 -16.33
C TRP A 954 -16.13 11.62 -17.32
N PRO A 955 -14.83 11.68 -17.00
CA PRO A 955 -13.82 12.11 -17.95
C PRO A 955 -13.77 11.23 -19.21
N GLU A 956 -13.86 9.91 -19.04
CA GLU A 956 -13.85 8.99 -20.18
C GLU A 956 -15.18 9.04 -20.95
N ILE A 957 -16.31 9.18 -20.26
CA ILE A 957 -17.63 9.37 -20.87
C ILE A 957 -17.61 10.63 -21.75
N THR A 958 -17.09 11.76 -21.23
CA THR A 958 -17.01 13.03 -21.98
C THR A 958 -16.07 12.91 -23.17
N ARG A 959 -14.91 12.28 -22.99
CA ARG A 959 -13.95 12.06 -24.07
C ARG A 959 -14.56 11.24 -25.21
N LEU A 960 -15.20 10.13 -24.89
CA LEU A 960 -15.85 9.25 -25.87
C LEU A 960 -17.06 9.93 -26.53
N ALA A 961 -17.81 10.75 -25.79
CA ALA A 961 -18.92 11.51 -26.34
C ALA A 961 -18.46 12.52 -27.39
N LEU A 962 -17.32 13.22 -27.17
CA LEU A 962 -16.70 14.14 -28.12
C LEU A 962 -16.11 13.41 -29.34
N GLU A 963 -15.64 12.17 -29.20
CA GLU A 963 -15.14 11.35 -30.32
C GLU A 963 -16.25 10.67 -31.11
N GLY A 964 -17.53 10.95 -30.82
CA GLY A 964 -18.72 10.44 -31.52
C GLY A 964 -19.10 9.02 -31.09
N GLY A 965 -18.75 8.60 -29.90
CA GLY A 965 -19.21 7.32 -29.31
C GLY A 965 -18.74 6.05 -30.05
N LYS A 966 -17.76 6.15 -30.95
CA LYS A 966 -17.22 4.94 -31.63
C LYS A 966 -16.54 4.06 -30.61
N PRO A 967 -16.96 2.80 -30.41
CA PRO A 967 -16.22 1.89 -29.56
C PRO A 967 -14.82 1.75 -30.12
N LYS A 968 -13.79 1.90 -29.30
CA LYS A 968 -12.45 1.42 -29.66
C LYS A 968 -12.62 -0.06 -29.94
N ALA A 969 -12.20 -0.49 -31.14
CA ALA A 969 -12.04 -1.91 -31.43
C ALA A 969 -11.37 -2.55 -30.20
N GLU A 970 -11.96 -3.60 -29.67
CA GLU A 970 -11.37 -4.41 -28.61
C GLU A 970 -9.90 -4.59 -28.96
N GLN A 971 -9.01 -4.16 -28.08
CA GLN A 971 -7.63 -4.59 -28.13
C GLN A 971 -7.71 -6.10 -27.87
N GLY A 972 -7.82 -6.83 -29.00
CA GLY A 972 -7.76 -8.27 -29.02
C GLY A 972 -6.56 -8.70 -28.22
N ALA A 973 -6.77 -9.69 -27.38
CA ALA A 973 -5.80 -10.32 -26.52
C ALA A 973 -4.43 -10.42 -27.20
N LEU A 974 -3.50 -9.58 -26.80
CA LEU A 974 -2.09 -9.64 -27.16
C LEU A 974 -1.41 -10.64 -26.22
N PHE A 975 -1.95 -11.87 -26.22
CA PHE A 975 -1.28 -13.08 -25.75
C PHE A 975 -1.74 -14.20 -26.67
N GLY A 976 -1.26 -14.13 -27.94
CA GLY A 976 -1.14 -15.29 -28.75
C GLY A 976 -0.09 -16.21 -28.13
N GLU A 977 -0.47 -17.44 -27.88
CA GLU A 977 0.42 -18.54 -27.60
C GLU A 977 1.55 -18.55 -28.64
N ALA A 978 2.77 -18.29 -28.21
CA ALA A 978 3.96 -18.75 -28.92
C ALA A 978 4.39 -20.01 -28.19
N GLY A 979 4.01 -21.17 -28.75
CA GLY A 979 4.67 -22.43 -28.45
C GLY A 979 6.11 -22.38 -28.98
N GLU A 980 6.98 -22.84 -28.18
CA GLU A 980 8.20 -23.66 -28.19
C GLU A 980 9.05 -23.32 -26.97
#